data_d18e11f78b7d361c0ad09a8ed407c688
#
_entry.id   d18e11f78b7d361c0ad09a8ed407c688
#
_cell.length_a   1.000
_cell.length_b   1.000
_cell.length_c   1.000
_cell.angle_alpha   90.00
_cell.angle_beta   90.00
_cell.angle_gamma   90.00
#
_symmetry.space_group_name_H-M   'P 1'
#
loop_
_entity.id
_entity.type
_entity.pdbx_description
1 polymer ?
#
loop_
_entity_poly.entity_id
_entity_poly.type
_entity_poly.pdbx_seq_one_letter_code
_entity_poly.pdbx_strand_id
1 'polypeptide(L)'
;MYKRAAATLAGMVLLLTPAPVLSQSAPMMSEVNPSFFEGMQYRQVGPLQGGRVTTVTGVPSQPQTYYMGVASGGLWRTTDGGESWEPITDGKVPVGSSGAIAVADSDPDIIYFGTGSDGLRSNVSTGRGVYKTTDGGETWSFAGLYGVGQIGGLKIHPTDPNTVWVAANGDAFKPSSERGIYKTTDGGETWRNTLFVSDSTGAMDVEIQPGNPSVVYAWMNRIERKPWTIISGSYEGGFYKSTDGGESFDRIMNGLPSELIGKGNMGVTDANPDRIYALVEAKPGGGLYRSDDAGQNWMLVNDEGAMIQRPFYYTTLGTDPTNADVVYTGAEGFWKSTDGGRTVTRMPTPHGDNHDIWVNPNDGNTMVQANDGGANVSYDGGQTWSTQYNQPTSEIYGIHLDDRFPYRLYAAQQDDGTHIMSSTAEGGERNVDWWAGPGCETGPVVPHPTYPNIVYGSCKGQFAVQDRETGQSKPYWVGAQSLYGNAGRDLILRFQRVSPMELSPHDPSVIYYGSQHLHRSRDMGVTWETMSPDLTAFPPHAQGASGEPITRDVTGEEFYSTLYAVRESPHQAGVIWTGANDGPFHITQDDGDSWQDITPPDLPEGGRVAWIDVSPHRRGSAYYAVYRYLLGDYAPSIYRTDDYGQTWSRLTSGDNGIPADWPTRVVREDPDREGLLYAGTEFGLFISFNNGGNWQPFHLNIGNIPINDIQVKNKDLVIATQGRAIWILDNLSALHQITAEVTVAESHLFAPRDGYRTSTAAHLLGPNIDYYLPTPTSGAVTLDILDQAGGTVNSYSSAQPPRGGGRGGGFGRRGGGAPAPSVTTSAGFNRMVWDVRDTEGLPVPPGQYQVRLSVGGESQTQQFNVLIDPRVESGGVTVADLQEQYEHNKTMNAMVVEVDALIERVQEAQNTGDANLQRRIAPIAEQLITAPIRYSSPGLRDHITYLQGMTARVDMKIGRDAIARHEVLRVELDEITRDANAILGSGN
;
A
#
# COMPACT_ATOMS: atom_id res chain seq x y z
N MET A 1 34.90 -37.73 -77.88
CA MET A 1 33.45 -37.70 -77.69
C MET A 1 33.16 -36.73 -76.60
N TYR A 2 32.57 -35.61 -76.97
CA TYR A 2 32.52 -34.35 -76.20
C TYR A 2 31.54 -34.41 -75.08
N LYS A 3 32.00 -34.04 -73.89
CA LYS A 3 31.14 -33.56 -72.74
C LYS A 3 31.22 -32.03 -72.66
N ARG A 4 30.08 -31.36 -72.82
CA ARG A 4 29.91 -29.93 -72.53
C ARG A 4 29.58 -29.76 -71.04
N ALA A 5 30.36 -28.94 -70.33
CA ALA A 5 30.11 -28.50 -69.03
C ALA A 5 29.21 -27.24 -69.12
N ALA A 6 28.10 -27.25 -68.39
CA ALA A 6 27.27 -26.04 -68.11
C ALA A 6 27.65 -25.49 -66.75
N ALA A 7 28.13 -24.25 -66.73
CA ALA A 7 28.40 -23.49 -65.50
C ALA A 7 27.13 -22.81 -65.04
N THR A 8 26.66 -23.18 -63.84
CA THR A 8 25.54 -22.49 -63.12
C THR A 8 26.13 -21.44 -62.19
N LEU A 9 25.90 -20.18 -62.45
CA LEU A 9 26.17 -19.09 -61.51
C LEU A 9 25.14 -19.16 -60.40
N ALA A 10 25.54 -19.48 -59.13
CA ALA A 10 24.74 -19.31 -57.93
C ALA A 10 25.03 -17.92 -57.37
N GLY A 11 24.05 -17.01 -57.49
CA GLY A 11 24.10 -15.73 -56.80
C GLY A 11 23.87 -15.91 -55.30
N MET A 12 24.87 -15.60 -54.50
CA MET A 12 24.80 -15.59 -53.04
C MET A 12 24.16 -14.26 -52.57
N VAL A 13 22.90 -14.31 -52.21
CA VAL A 13 22.24 -13.18 -51.52
C VAL A 13 22.69 -13.19 -50.06
N LEU A 14 23.59 -12.26 -49.68
CA LEU A 14 23.92 -12.00 -48.31
C LEU A 14 22.68 -11.33 -47.66
N LEU A 15 21.94 -12.09 -46.86
CA LEU A 15 21.01 -11.55 -45.85
C LEU A 15 21.85 -10.94 -44.74
N LEU A 16 21.99 -9.63 -44.76
CA LEU A 16 22.44 -8.85 -43.61
C LEU A 16 21.37 -8.97 -42.51
N THR A 17 21.56 -9.87 -41.58
CA THR A 17 20.85 -9.82 -40.29
C THR A 17 21.32 -8.55 -39.54
N PRO A 18 20.42 -7.69 -39.05
CA PRO A 18 20.84 -6.59 -38.19
C PRO A 18 21.54 -7.21 -36.98
N ALA A 19 22.75 -6.74 -36.68
CA ALA A 19 23.42 -7.06 -35.42
C ALA A 19 22.52 -6.64 -34.26
N PRO A 20 22.42 -7.42 -33.18
CA PRO A 20 21.74 -6.98 -32.01
C PRO A 20 22.41 -5.68 -31.56
N VAL A 21 21.62 -4.60 -31.44
CA VAL A 21 22.04 -3.38 -30.78
C VAL A 21 22.25 -3.80 -29.33
N LEU A 22 23.49 -3.96 -28.92
CA LEU A 22 23.84 -4.03 -27.50
C LEU A 22 23.31 -2.73 -26.89
N SER A 23 22.30 -2.82 -26.07
CA SER A 23 21.85 -1.69 -25.27
C SER A 23 23.06 -1.25 -24.46
N GLN A 24 23.57 -0.06 -24.73
CA GLN A 24 24.54 0.56 -23.82
C GLN A 24 23.83 0.72 -22.49
N SER A 25 24.38 0.10 -21.44
CA SER A 25 23.91 0.30 -20.08
C SER A 25 23.88 1.80 -19.80
N ALA A 26 22.76 2.30 -19.28
CA ALA A 26 22.65 3.69 -18.90
C ALA A 26 23.78 4.06 -17.93
N PRO A 27 24.41 5.23 -18.05
CA PRO A 27 25.52 5.60 -17.18
C PRO A 27 25.09 5.60 -15.72
N MET A 28 25.89 4.98 -14.86
CA MET A 28 25.68 4.99 -13.41
C MET A 28 25.89 6.39 -12.87
N MET A 29 24.96 6.87 -12.04
CA MET A 29 25.03 8.20 -11.42
C MET A 29 24.99 8.08 -9.90
N SER A 30 25.91 8.77 -9.20
CA SER A 30 25.94 8.74 -7.74
C SER A 30 24.74 9.43 -7.10
N GLU A 31 24.20 10.44 -7.78
CA GLU A 31 23.06 11.21 -7.29
C GLU A 31 22.28 11.80 -8.47
N VAL A 32 20.96 11.82 -8.35
CA VAL A 32 20.03 12.54 -9.22
C VAL A 32 19.44 13.68 -8.40
N ASN A 33 19.37 14.88 -8.98
CA ASN A 33 18.77 16.03 -8.29
C ASN A 33 17.35 15.65 -7.81
N PRO A 34 17.01 15.77 -6.52
CA PRO A 34 15.70 15.44 -5.99
C PRO A 34 14.52 16.12 -6.70
N SER A 35 14.74 17.30 -7.32
CA SER A 35 13.72 17.97 -8.11
C SER A 35 13.21 17.16 -9.31
N PHE A 36 13.98 16.15 -9.78
CA PHE A 36 13.48 15.23 -10.79
C PHE A 36 12.29 14.42 -10.33
N PHE A 37 12.20 14.15 -9.02
CA PHE A 37 11.13 13.35 -8.45
C PHE A 37 9.93 14.20 -8.04
N GLU A 38 10.08 15.55 -7.99
CA GLU A 38 8.95 16.45 -7.74
C GLU A 38 7.86 16.25 -8.80
N GLY A 39 6.63 16.03 -8.36
CA GLY A 39 5.49 15.74 -9.25
C GLY A 39 5.26 14.25 -9.55
N MET A 40 6.21 13.35 -9.21
CA MET A 40 5.93 11.92 -9.21
C MET A 40 5.08 11.56 -7.98
N GLN A 41 4.09 10.70 -8.16
CA GLN A 41 3.20 10.28 -7.09
C GLN A 41 2.85 8.81 -7.21
N TYR A 42 2.88 8.11 -6.08
CA TYR A 42 2.29 6.79 -5.95
C TYR A 42 0.77 6.90 -5.86
N ARG A 43 0.10 5.97 -6.49
CA ARG A 43 -1.34 5.76 -6.41
C ARG A 43 -1.63 4.63 -5.43
N GLN A 44 -2.53 4.87 -4.48
CA GLN A 44 -2.98 3.82 -3.55
C GLN A 44 -3.99 2.91 -4.26
N VAL A 45 -3.70 1.61 -4.27
CA VAL A 45 -4.57 0.58 -4.87
C VAL A 45 -5.55 0.03 -3.84
N GLY A 46 -5.14 -0.10 -2.62
CA GLY A 46 -5.91 -0.71 -1.52
C GLY A 46 -5.23 -1.94 -0.96
N PRO A 47 -5.93 -2.77 -0.19
CA PRO A 47 -7.37 -2.72 0.16
C PRO A 47 -7.75 -1.49 1.02
N LEU A 48 -9.03 -1.07 0.95
CA LEU A 48 -9.57 -0.05 1.88
C LEU A 48 -9.92 -0.64 3.25
N GLN A 49 -9.74 -1.93 3.43
CA GLN A 49 -9.96 -2.60 4.69
C GLN A 49 -8.91 -2.17 5.72
N GLY A 50 -9.34 -1.86 6.93
CA GLY A 50 -8.46 -1.46 8.03
C GLY A 50 -7.45 -2.56 8.38
N GLY A 51 -6.39 -2.16 9.05
CA GLY A 51 -5.41 -3.01 9.71
C GLY A 51 -5.24 -2.55 11.14
N ARG A 52 -4.31 -3.15 11.87
CA ARG A 52 -4.11 -2.95 13.31
C ARG A 52 -4.00 -1.49 13.71
N VAL A 53 -4.90 -1.08 14.61
CA VAL A 53 -4.84 0.19 15.34
C VAL A 53 -4.48 -0.10 16.79
N THR A 54 -3.45 0.54 17.31
CA THR A 54 -2.91 0.27 18.66
C THR A 54 -3.34 1.27 19.69
N THR A 55 -3.78 2.47 19.30
CA THR A 55 -4.23 3.50 20.22
C THR A 55 -5.28 4.39 19.59
N VAL A 56 -6.26 4.85 20.38
CA VAL A 56 -7.32 5.75 19.94
C VAL A 56 -7.60 6.81 21.01
N THR A 57 -8.06 7.97 20.56
CA THR A 57 -8.58 9.01 21.46
C THR A 57 -9.65 9.84 20.75
N GLY A 58 -10.52 10.49 21.52
CA GLY A 58 -11.51 11.43 21.03
C GLY A 58 -11.28 12.82 21.61
N VAL A 59 -12.03 13.79 21.09
CA VAL A 59 -12.04 15.18 21.58
C VAL A 59 -13.36 15.45 22.30
N PRO A 60 -13.39 15.58 23.65
CA PRO A 60 -14.64 15.72 24.40
C PRO A 60 -15.54 16.89 23.97
N SER A 61 -14.92 17.99 23.49
CA SER A 61 -15.61 19.19 22.99
C SER A 61 -16.06 19.09 21.55
N GLN A 62 -15.58 18.06 20.80
CA GLN A 62 -15.84 17.84 19.37
C GLN A 62 -16.31 16.39 19.14
N PRO A 63 -17.59 16.07 19.35
CA PRO A 63 -18.07 14.68 19.46
C PRO A 63 -18.03 13.86 18.17
N GLN A 64 -17.56 14.44 17.06
CA GLN A 64 -17.30 13.73 15.80
C GLN A 64 -15.81 13.62 15.46
N THR A 65 -14.93 14.20 16.32
CA THR A 65 -13.49 14.21 16.09
C THR A 65 -12.80 13.13 16.91
N TYR A 66 -12.14 12.21 16.21
CA TYR A 66 -11.36 11.11 16.81
C TYR A 66 -10.03 10.96 16.10
N TYR A 67 -9.09 10.35 16.81
CA TYR A 67 -7.77 10.00 16.30
C TYR A 67 -7.52 8.50 16.47
N MET A 68 -6.84 7.90 15.51
CA MET A 68 -6.36 6.53 15.59
C MET A 68 -4.88 6.46 15.24
N GLY A 69 -4.11 5.74 16.05
CA GLY A 69 -2.72 5.41 15.78
C GLY A 69 -2.60 4.01 15.20
N VAL A 70 -2.26 3.92 13.92
CA VAL A 70 -2.05 2.65 13.22
C VAL A 70 -0.70 2.07 13.61
N ALA A 71 -0.62 0.77 13.85
CA ALA A 71 0.57 0.09 14.39
C ALA A 71 1.89 0.47 13.68
N SER A 72 1.83 0.66 12.36
CA SER A 72 2.98 1.11 11.55
C SER A 72 2.58 2.13 10.47
N GLY A 73 1.36 2.64 10.48
CA GLY A 73 0.76 3.48 9.44
C GLY A 73 0.56 4.95 9.82
N GLY A 74 1.16 5.41 10.92
CA GLY A 74 1.04 6.78 11.40
C GLY A 74 -0.27 7.10 12.12
N LEU A 75 -0.47 8.39 12.37
CA LEU A 75 -1.66 8.92 13.05
C LEU A 75 -2.67 9.44 12.04
N TRP A 76 -3.94 9.08 12.26
CA TRP A 76 -5.08 9.45 11.41
C TRP A 76 -6.12 10.20 12.22
N ARG A 77 -6.87 11.08 11.55
CA ARG A 77 -7.96 11.88 12.12
C ARG A 77 -9.25 11.64 11.35
N THR A 78 -10.38 11.59 12.07
CA THR A 78 -11.72 11.77 11.52
C THR A 78 -12.37 12.99 12.14
N THR A 79 -13.22 13.71 11.41
CA THR A 79 -14.04 14.84 11.88
C THR A 79 -15.52 14.63 11.59
N ASP A 80 -15.88 13.43 11.13
CA ASP A 80 -17.24 13.03 10.73
C ASP A 80 -17.71 11.73 11.43
N GLY A 81 -17.11 11.40 12.58
CA GLY A 81 -17.52 10.23 13.36
C GLY A 81 -17.07 8.88 12.78
N GLY A 82 -16.01 8.87 12.01
CA GLY A 82 -15.43 7.66 11.41
C GLY A 82 -16.00 7.30 10.05
N GLU A 83 -16.75 8.21 9.40
CA GLU A 83 -17.18 8.01 8.01
C GLU A 83 -16.02 8.17 7.01
N SER A 84 -15.06 9.07 7.34
CA SER A 84 -13.80 9.21 6.62
C SER A 84 -12.63 9.43 7.58
N TRP A 85 -11.43 9.02 7.12
CA TRP A 85 -10.18 9.15 7.87
C TRP A 85 -9.09 9.74 7.00
N GLU A 86 -8.31 10.66 7.54
CA GLU A 86 -7.17 11.29 6.87
C GLU A 86 -5.87 11.10 7.67
N PRO A 87 -4.73 10.78 7.00
CA PRO A 87 -3.43 10.70 7.66
C PRO A 87 -2.91 12.11 7.96
N ILE A 88 -2.52 12.38 9.20
CA ILE A 88 -2.04 13.71 9.62
C ILE A 88 -0.54 13.76 9.94
N THR A 89 0.17 12.63 9.85
CA THR A 89 1.62 12.54 10.10
C THR A 89 2.46 12.32 8.86
N ASP A 90 1.86 12.08 7.69
CA ASP A 90 2.59 11.79 6.45
C ASP A 90 3.50 12.95 6.05
N GLY A 91 4.79 12.64 5.80
CA GLY A 91 5.82 13.63 5.47
C GLY A 91 6.20 14.59 6.59
N LYS A 92 5.57 14.49 7.78
CA LYS A 92 5.76 15.38 8.93
C LYS A 92 6.44 14.68 10.10
N VAL A 93 6.16 13.39 10.31
CA VAL A 93 6.76 12.54 11.35
C VAL A 93 7.54 11.42 10.68
N PRO A 94 8.83 11.22 11.02
CA PRO A 94 9.71 10.28 10.30
C PRO A 94 9.53 8.81 10.71
N VAL A 95 8.44 8.46 11.39
CA VAL A 95 8.15 7.10 11.85
C VAL A 95 6.65 6.87 11.89
N GLY A 96 6.21 5.73 11.37
CA GLY A 96 4.79 5.35 11.32
C GLY A 96 4.30 4.53 12.52
N SER A 97 5.18 4.06 13.40
CA SER A 97 4.80 3.22 14.53
C SER A 97 4.10 4.03 15.63
N SER A 98 2.90 3.62 16.02
CA SER A 98 2.06 4.33 16.99
C SER A 98 2.05 3.61 18.34
N GLY A 99 2.30 4.35 19.43
CA GLY A 99 2.24 3.85 20.80
C GLY A 99 1.09 4.46 21.60
N ALA A 100 1.07 5.78 21.76
CA ALA A 100 0.05 6.48 22.54
C ALA A 100 -0.29 7.86 21.95
N ILE A 101 -1.53 8.30 22.13
CA ILE A 101 -2.01 9.61 21.71
C ILE A 101 -2.69 10.29 22.90
N ALA A 102 -2.42 11.59 23.10
CA ALA A 102 -3.20 12.40 24.01
C ALA A 102 -3.50 13.76 23.39
N VAL A 103 -4.75 14.20 23.52
CA VAL A 103 -5.25 15.53 23.18
C VAL A 103 -5.42 16.32 24.45
N ALA A 104 -4.99 17.58 24.49
CA ALA A 104 -5.14 18.39 25.68
C ALA A 104 -6.60 18.84 25.86
N ASP A 105 -7.19 18.55 27.04
CA ASP A 105 -8.57 18.98 27.38
C ASP A 105 -8.75 20.50 27.34
N SER A 106 -7.70 21.24 27.69
CA SER A 106 -7.68 22.69 27.71
C SER A 106 -7.57 23.36 26.34
N ASP A 107 -7.01 22.64 25.34
CA ASP A 107 -6.82 23.13 23.99
C ASP A 107 -6.69 21.94 23.02
N PRO A 108 -7.75 21.58 22.28
CA PRO A 108 -7.76 20.40 21.41
C PRO A 108 -6.83 20.49 20.20
N ASP A 109 -6.25 21.65 19.90
CA ASP A 109 -5.22 21.80 18.87
C ASP A 109 -3.84 21.30 19.35
N ILE A 110 -3.66 21.10 20.66
CA ILE A 110 -2.44 20.55 21.26
C ILE A 110 -2.58 19.04 21.42
N ILE A 111 -1.79 18.31 20.64
CA ILE A 111 -1.74 16.85 20.64
C ILE A 111 -0.31 16.38 20.82
N TYR A 112 -0.12 15.36 21.66
CA TYR A 112 1.12 14.63 21.79
C TYR A 112 0.96 13.23 21.21
N PHE A 113 1.91 12.83 20.40
CA PHE A 113 2.00 11.53 19.76
C PHE A 113 3.26 10.79 20.19
N GLY A 114 3.09 9.75 20.99
CA GLY A 114 4.15 8.83 21.41
C GLY A 114 4.28 7.70 20.41
N THR A 115 5.47 7.50 19.86
CA THR A 115 5.73 6.50 18.83
C THR A 115 6.22 5.17 19.41
N GLY A 116 6.03 4.06 18.66
CA GLY A 116 6.44 2.70 19.09
C GLY A 116 5.38 2.00 19.94
N SER A 117 4.73 0.97 19.38
CA SER A 117 3.68 0.20 20.04
C SER A 117 4.20 -0.66 21.18
N ASP A 118 3.43 -0.77 22.25
CA ASP A 118 3.63 -1.69 23.37
C ASP A 118 3.09 -3.11 23.12
N GLY A 119 2.28 -3.30 22.07
CA GLY A 119 1.79 -4.61 21.62
C GLY A 119 2.86 -5.37 20.85
N LEU A 120 3.75 -6.08 21.57
CA LEU A 120 4.98 -6.63 21.00
C LEU A 120 4.76 -7.91 20.22
N ARG A 121 4.64 -7.78 18.89
CA ARG A 121 4.69 -8.90 17.94
C ARG A 121 6.01 -8.91 17.16
N SER A 122 6.23 -9.95 16.34
CA SER A 122 7.47 -10.08 15.55
C SER A 122 7.62 -9.03 14.45
N ASN A 123 6.54 -8.38 14.05
CA ASN A 123 6.49 -7.33 13.04
C ASN A 123 6.34 -5.93 13.64
N VAL A 124 6.49 -5.77 14.95
CA VAL A 124 6.41 -4.46 15.59
C VAL A 124 7.60 -3.58 15.20
N SER A 125 7.30 -2.35 14.79
CA SER A 125 8.29 -1.31 14.49
C SER A 125 8.70 -0.59 15.77
N THR A 126 9.97 -0.16 15.83
CA THR A 126 10.44 0.70 16.91
C THR A 126 9.93 2.12 16.75
N GLY A 127 9.68 2.80 17.87
CA GLY A 127 9.40 4.23 17.89
C GLY A 127 10.67 5.09 17.86
N ARG A 128 10.47 6.40 17.73
CA ARG A 128 11.50 7.44 17.71
C ARG A 128 11.10 8.64 18.58
N GLY A 129 10.56 8.37 19.77
CA GLY A 129 10.19 9.37 20.76
C GLY A 129 8.80 9.97 20.62
N VAL A 130 8.66 11.18 21.13
CA VAL A 130 7.39 11.93 21.19
C VAL A 130 7.41 13.08 20.19
N TYR A 131 6.26 13.30 19.56
CA TYR A 131 6.01 14.43 18.66
C TYR A 131 4.84 15.25 19.19
N LYS A 132 4.83 16.56 18.93
CA LYS A 132 3.84 17.51 19.37
C LYS A 132 3.32 18.36 18.22
N THR A 133 2.02 18.58 18.17
CA THR A 133 1.38 19.62 17.36
C THR A 133 0.70 20.64 18.24
N THR A 134 0.53 21.87 17.75
CA THR A 134 -0.24 22.96 18.39
C THR A 134 -1.23 23.60 17.41
N ASP A 135 -1.52 22.90 16.32
CA ASP A 135 -2.40 23.34 15.24
C ASP A 135 -3.30 22.19 14.73
N GLY A 136 -3.64 21.25 15.62
CA GLY A 136 -4.54 20.14 15.31
C GLY A 136 -3.97 19.11 14.33
N GLY A 137 -2.62 19.06 14.16
CA GLY A 137 -1.93 18.09 13.28
C GLY A 137 -1.51 18.64 11.91
N GLU A 138 -1.69 19.95 11.68
CA GLU A 138 -1.22 20.54 10.42
C GLU A 138 0.32 20.58 10.37
N THR A 139 0.98 20.85 11.50
CA THR A 139 2.44 20.75 11.64
C THR A 139 2.81 19.94 12.88
N TRP A 140 3.98 19.28 12.83
CA TRP A 140 4.50 18.46 13.92
C TRP A 140 5.94 18.85 14.24
N SER A 141 6.26 18.89 15.53
CA SER A 141 7.60 19.08 16.06
C SER A 141 8.05 17.90 16.89
N PHE A 142 9.32 17.54 16.81
CA PHE A 142 9.91 16.54 17.68
C PHE A 142 10.00 17.09 19.12
N ALA A 143 9.40 16.36 20.07
CA ALA A 143 9.30 16.75 21.48
C ALA A 143 10.19 15.89 22.40
N GLY A 144 11.19 15.17 21.87
CA GLY A 144 12.17 14.45 22.68
C GLY A 144 11.96 12.94 22.79
N LEU A 145 12.76 12.30 23.66
CA LEU A 145 12.70 10.87 23.97
C LEU A 145 13.02 9.93 22.78
N TYR A 146 13.91 10.32 21.87
CA TYR A 146 14.23 9.56 20.66
C TYR A 146 14.63 8.11 20.91
N GLY A 147 15.36 7.84 21.98
CA GLY A 147 15.90 6.50 22.31
C GLY A 147 14.93 5.59 23.06
N VAL A 148 13.73 6.05 23.40
CA VAL A 148 12.80 5.28 24.24
C VAL A 148 12.32 3.99 23.57
N GLY A 149 12.16 3.97 22.24
CA GLY A 149 11.70 2.78 21.51
C GLY A 149 10.19 2.61 21.53
N GLN A 150 9.60 2.06 22.59
CA GLN A 150 8.16 1.84 22.72
C GLN A 150 7.54 2.71 23.83
N ILE A 151 6.40 3.33 23.52
CA ILE A 151 5.62 4.14 24.47
C ILE A 151 4.25 3.48 24.66
N GLY A 152 3.97 3.04 25.90
CA GLY A 152 2.72 2.36 26.23
C GLY A 152 1.58 3.30 26.68
N GLY A 153 1.90 4.49 27.17
CA GLY A 153 0.90 5.43 27.65
C GLY A 153 1.41 6.87 27.66
N LEU A 154 0.48 7.82 27.51
CA LEU A 154 0.75 9.26 27.55
C LEU A 154 -0.43 9.98 28.15
N LYS A 155 -0.18 10.86 29.15
CA LYS A 155 -1.21 11.68 29.77
C LYS A 155 -0.78 13.12 29.89
N ILE A 156 -1.68 14.04 29.55
CA ILE A 156 -1.51 15.49 29.68
C ILE A 156 -2.20 15.95 30.95
N HIS A 157 -1.60 16.89 31.66
CA HIS A 157 -2.23 17.50 32.82
C HIS A 157 -3.53 18.22 32.42
N PRO A 158 -4.66 18.05 33.15
CA PRO A 158 -5.99 18.50 32.71
C PRO A 158 -6.11 19.99 32.37
N THR A 159 -5.29 20.84 33.01
CA THR A 159 -5.36 22.32 32.86
C THR A 159 -4.05 22.97 32.40
N ASP A 160 -2.98 22.19 32.27
CA ASP A 160 -1.66 22.67 31.81
C ASP A 160 -1.11 21.76 30.69
N PRO A 161 -1.28 22.14 29.42
CA PRO A 161 -0.87 21.30 28.29
C PRO A 161 0.64 21.14 28.15
N ASN A 162 1.46 21.84 28.94
CA ASN A 162 2.91 21.69 28.94
C ASN A 162 3.39 20.67 29.97
N THR A 163 2.55 20.24 30.89
CA THR A 163 2.87 19.18 31.84
C THR A 163 2.34 17.84 31.33
N VAL A 164 3.26 16.89 31.04
CA VAL A 164 2.95 15.62 30.41
C VAL A 164 3.75 14.49 31.09
N TRP A 165 3.11 13.33 31.23
CA TRP A 165 3.74 12.07 31.65
C TRP A 165 3.72 11.06 30.50
N VAL A 166 4.84 10.34 30.34
CA VAL A 166 5.01 9.28 29.33
C VAL A 166 5.42 8.00 30.02
N ALA A 167 4.64 6.94 29.78
CA ALA A 167 5.01 5.57 30.14
C ALA A 167 5.93 4.99 29.06
N ALA A 168 7.23 4.98 29.33
CA ALA A 168 8.27 4.49 28.44
C ALA A 168 8.55 3.03 28.73
N ASN A 169 8.11 2.16 27.83
CA ASN A 169 8.49 0.74 27.87
C ASN A 169 9.99 0.54 27.58
N GLY A 170 10.58 1.45 26.84
CA GLY A 170 11.97 1.40 26.42
C GLY A 170 12.16 0.53 25.17
N ASP A 171 13.39 0.33 24.76
CA ASP A 171 13.71 -0.58 23.65
C ASP A 171 13.38 -2.03 24.07
N ALA A 172 12.40 -2.63 23.41
CA ALA A 172 11.95 -3.98 23.72
C ALA A 172 12.89 -5.08 23.19
N PHE A 173 13.86 -4.73 22.35
CA PHE A 173 14.76 -5.69 21.69
C PHE A 173 16.11 -5.85 22.38
N LYS A 174 16.41 -4.96 23.34
CA LYS A 174 17.64 -4.99 24.15
C LYS A 174 17.42 -4.32 25.51
N PRO A 175 18.31 -4.55 26.49
CA PRO A 175 18.34 -3.76 27.72
C PRO A 175 18.42 -2.26 27.40
N SER A 176 17.69 -1.42 28.14
CA SER A 176 17.60 0.01 27.88
C SER A 176 17.52 0.82 29.18
N SER A 177 18.37 1.85 29.29
CA SER A 177 18.29 2.84 30.38
C SER A 177 17.14 3.84 30.18
N GLU A 178 16.48 3.81 29.01
CA GLU A 178 15.41 4.72 28.65
C GLU A 178 14.01 4.21 29.05
N ARG A 179 13.94 3.26 29.99
CA ARG A 179 12.72 2.69 30.55
C ARG A 179 12.18 3.53 31.71
N GLY A 180 10.86 3.57 31.93
CA GLY A 180 10.25 4.17 33.11
C GLY A 180 9.21 5.26 32.83
N ILE A 181 8.94 6.10 33.83
CA ILE A 181 8.06 7.25 33.68
C ILE A 181 8.88 8.52 33.43
N TYR A 182 8.59 9.17 32.34
CA TYR A 182 9.14 10.48 32.01
C TYR A 182 8.12 11.58 32.25
N LYS A 183 8.58 12.71 32.77
CA LYS A 183 7.76 13.91 32.99
C LYS A 183 8.41 15.14 32.34
N THR A 184 7.60 15.94 31.69
CA THR A 184 7.93 17.29 31.25
C THR A 184 7.01 18.30 31.94
N THR A 185 7.47 19.56 32.05
CA THR A 185 6.67 20.72 32.50
C THR A 185 6.85 21.92 31.58
N ASP A 186 7.51 21.71 30.44
CA ASP A 186 7.82 22.73 29.43
C ASP A 186 7.37 22.34 28.01
N GLY A 187 6.40 21.40 27.92
CA GLY A 187 5.80 21.00 26.67
C GLY A 187 6.68 20.09 25.83
N GLY A 188 7.61 19.38 26.45
CA GLY A 188 8.48 18.41 25.80
C GLY A 188 9.85 18.97 25.38
N GLU A 189 10.20 20.22 25.76
CA GLU A 189 11.55 20.76 25.53
C GLU A 189 12.58 20.00 26.35
N THR A 190 12.23 19.67 27.61
CA THR A 190 13.05 18.82 28.48
C THR A 190 12.24 17.73 29.16
N TRP A 191 12.89 16.59 29.39
CA TRP A 191 12.28 15.44 30.07
C TRP A 191 13.13 14.97 31.22
N ARG A 192 12.46 14.53 32.28
CA ARG A 192 13.11 13.90 33.42
C ARG A 192 12.51 12.51 33.68
N ASN A 193 13.35 11.49 33.79
CA ASN A 193 12.92 10.17 34.23
C ASN A 193 12.65 10.23 35.73
N THR A 194 11.39 10.09 36.12
CA THR A 194 10.92 10.21 37.52
C THR A 194 10.67 8.86 38.18
N LEU A 195 10.61 7.78 37.37
CA LEU A 195 10.53 6.40 37.88
C LEU A 195 11.34 5.47 36.97
N PHE A 196 12.51 5.08 37.40
CA PHE A 196 13.34 4.05 36.78
C PHE A 196 13.46 2.85 37.72
N VAL A 197 13.13 1.66 37.24
CA VAL A 197 13.19 0.42 38.03
C VAL A 197 14.45 -0.39 37.67
N SER A 198 14.57 -0.75 36.37
CA SER A 198 15.76 -1.45 35.86
C SER A 198 15.82 -1.29 34.32
N ASP A 199 16.94 -1.76 33.73
CA ASP A 199 17.12 -1.74 32.27
C ASP A 199 16.23 -2.75 31.51
N SER A 200 15.50 -3.58 32.23
CA SER A 200 14.59 -4.58 31.68
C SER A 200 13.12 -4.37 32.05
N THR A 201 12.82 -3.55 33.08
CA THR A 201 11.45 -3.25 33.53
C THR A 201 11.09 -1.82 33.16
N GLY A 202 10.14 -1.66 32.25
CA GLY A 202 9.64 -0.38 31.74
C GLY A 202 8.22 -0.06 32.21
N ALA A 203 7.74 1.14 31.89
CA ALA A 203 6.37 1.56 32.13
C ALA A 203 5.49 1.20 30.95
N MET A 204 4.36 0.54 31.24
CA MET A 204 3.36 0.14 30.25
C MET A 204 2.18 1.09 30.21
N ASP A 205 1.85 1.68 31.36
CA ASP A 205 0.69 2.54 31.48
C ASP A 205 0.93 3.64 32.52
N VAL A 206 0.29 4.78 32.33
CA VAL A 206 0.27 5.92 33.24
C VAL A 206 -1.12 6.53 33.30
N GLU A 207 -1.65 6.76 34.51
CA GLU A 207 -2.94 7.37 34.74
C GLU A 207 -2.87 8.50 35.77
N ILE A 208 -3.81 9.44 35.69
CA ILE A 208 -3.93 10.56 36.60
C ILE A 208 -5.23 10.40 37.37
N GLN A 209 -5.22 10.58 38.69
CA GLN A 209 -6.46 10.55 39.47
C GLN A 209 -7.40 11.69 39.03
N PRO A 210 -8.64 11.39 38.61
CA PRO A 210 -9.61 12.42 38.22
C PRO A 210 -9.78 13.50 39.30
N GLY A 211 -9.70 14.77 38.87
CA GLY A 211 -9.80 15.91 39.76
C GLY A 211 -8.60 16.18 40.69
N ASN A 212 -7.55 15.33 40.68
CA ASN A 212 -6.38 15.51 41.53
C ASN A 212 -5.06 15.13 40.80
N PRO A 213 -4.50 15.99 39.99
CA PRO A 213 -3.30 15.70 39.20
C PRO A 213 -2.00 15.58 40.03
N SER A 214 -2.07 15.81 41.37
CA SER A 214 -0.97 15.49 42.26
C SER A 214 -0.80 13.96 42.43
N VAL A 215 -1.83 13.17 42.13
CA VAL A 215 -1.80 11.72 42.24
C VAL A 215 -1.65 11.11 40.82
N VAL A 216 -0.55 10.41 40.62
CA VAL A 216 -0.25 9.74 39.34
C VAL A 216 -0.01 8.26 39.62
N TYR A 217 -0.55 7.42 38.76
CA TYR A 217 -0.42 5.98 38.80
C TYR A 217 0.45 5.49 37.64
N ALA A 218 1.25 4.47 37.87
CA ALA A 218 2.06 3.83 36.84
C ALA A 218 2.03 2.31 36.98
N TRP A 219 1.97 1.61 35.84
CA TRP A 219 2.16 0.17 35.80
C TRP A 219 3.50 -0.16 35.18
N MET A 220 4.31 -0.92 35.93
CA MET A 220 5.64 -1.32 35.53
C MET A 220 5.71 -2.82 35.27
N ASN A 221 6.31 -3.25 34.15
CA ASN A 221 6.60 -4.66 33.92
C ASN A 221 7.81 -4.86 33.01
N ARG A 222 8.34 -6.06 33.04
CA ARG A 222 9.34 -6.49 32.08
C ARG A 222 8.66 -7.06 30.86
N ILE A 223 9.04 -6.55 29.68
CA ILE A 223 8.68 -7.12 28.40
C ILE A 223 9.86 -7.03 27.44
N GLU A 224 10.17 -8.14 26.76
CA GLU A 224 11.22 -8.23 25.75
C GLU A 224 10.72 -9.01 24.54
N ARG A 225 11.15 -8.62 23.37
CA ARG A 225 10.91 -9.34 22.12
C ARG A 225 12.22 -9.76 21.47
N LYS A 226 12.36 -11.06 21.23
CA LYS A 226 13.43 -11.65 20.43
C LYS A 226 12.81 -12.38 19.21
N PRO A 227 13.57 -12.70 18.16
CA PRO A 227 13.03 -13.43 17.03
C PRO A 227 12.35 -14.76 17.40
N TRP A 228 12.78 -15.38 18.50
CA TRP A 228 12.30 -16.69 18.94
C TRP A 228 11.41 -16.68 20.17
N THR A 229 11.22 -15.53 20.84
CA THR A 229 10.43 -15.50 22.08
C THR A 229 9.93 -14.10 22.42
N ILE A 230 8.81 -14.07 23.13
CA ILE A 230 8.37 -12.94 23.94
C ILE A 230 8.63 -13.30 25.40
N ILE A 231 9.16 -12.37 26.18
CA ILE A 231 9.32 -12.49 27.62
C ILE A 231 8.45 -11.43 28.27
N SER A 232 7.51 -11.85 29.12
CA SER A 232 6.67 -10.97 29.93
C SER A 232 6.79 -11.35 31.39
N GLY A 233 6.88 -10.33 32.27
CA GLY A 233 6.87 -10.47 33.70
C GLY A 233 8.18 -10.35 34.41
N SER A 234 8.10 -9.72 35.58
CA SER A 234 9.21 -9.54 36.53
C SER A 234 8.69 -9.54 37.97
N TYR A 235 9.63 -9.65 38.89
CA TYR A 235 9.37 -9.49 40.35
C TYR A 235 9.38 -8.00 40.79
N GLU A 236 9.87 -7.11 39.94
CA GLU A 236 9.99 -5.66 40.15
C GLU A 236 8.81 -4.90 39.60
N GLY A 237 7.97 -5.51 38.73
CA GLY A 237 6.81 -4.93 38.14
C GLY A 237 5.67 -4.69 39.10
N GLY A 238 4.53 -4.21 38.58
CA GLY A 238 3.30 -3.96 39.30
C GLY A 238 2.92 -2.51 39.41
N PHE A 239 2.09 -2.18 40.38
CA PHE A 239 1.50 -0.87 40.56
C PHE A 239 2.38 0.07 41.39
N TYR A 240 2.59 1.28 40.87
CA TYR A 240 3.32 2.38 41.50
C TYR A 240 2.43 3.61 41.59
N LYS A 241 2.52 4.36 42.69
CA LYS A 241 1.72 5.55 42.96
C LYS A 241 2.59 6.73 43.37
N SER A 242 2.34 7.87 42.76
CA SER A 242 2.85 9.16 43.19
C SER A 242 1.74 9.95 43.91
N THR A 243 2.14 10.82 44.86
CA THR A 243 1.26 11.81 45.53
C THR A 243 1.83 13.23 45.45
N ASP A 244 2.87 13.41 44.63
CA ASP A 244 3.58 14.69 44.41
C ASP A 244 3.64 15.09 42.92
N GLY A 245 2.61 14.68 42.15
CA GLY A 245 2.50 15.01 40.75
C GLY A 245 3.48 14.22 39.84
N GLY A 246 3.90 13.04 40.26
CA GLY A 246 4.80 12.18 39.50
C GLY A 246 6.26 12.56 39.65
N GLU A 247 6.65 13.25 40.77
CA GLU A 247 8.05 13.54 41.06
C GLU A 247 8.77 12.35 41.70
N SER A 248 8.00 11.57 42.50
CA SER A 248 8.47 10.30 43.08
C SER A 248 7.32 9.30 43.13
N PHE A 249 7.66 8.01 43.23
CA PHE A 249 6.70 6.91 43.21
C PHE A 249 6.99 5.88 44.27
N ASP A 250 5.96 5.38 44.92
CA ASP A 250 6.00 4.24 45.84
C ASP A 250 5.33 3.03 45.21
N ARG A 251 5.97 1.85 45.32
CA ARG A 251 5.39 0.58 44.85
C ARG A 251 4.36 0.07 45.86
N ILE A 252 3.12 -0.15 45.41
CA ILE A 252 2.02 -0.63 46.28
C ILE A 252 1.44 -1.92 45.71
N MET A 253 1.62 -3.02 46.46
CA MET A 253 1.25 -4.38 46.03
C MET A 253 0.19 -5.03 46.94
N ASN A 254 -0.45 -4.29 47.83
CA ASN A 254 -1.41 -4.84 48.80
C ASN A 254 -2.64 -5.44 48.07
N GLY A 255 -2.74 -6.79 48.11
CA GLY A 255 -3.82 -7.51 47.41
C GLY A 255 -3.57 -7.83 45.94
N LEU A 256 -2.51 -7.30 45.30
CA LEU A 256 -2.03 -7.73 44.01
C LEU A 256 -1.16 -8.98 44.11
N PRO A 257 -0.94 -9.69 42.98
CA PRO A 257 -0.01 -10.83 42.97
C PRO A 257 1.38 -10.43 43.41
N SER A 258 1.98 -11.23 44.33
CA SER A 258 3.28 -10.92 44.93
C SER A 258 4.46 -11.61 44.24
N GLU A 259 4.17 -12.54 43.32
CA GLU A 259 5.19 -13.31 42.62
C GLU A 259 5.52 -12.69 41.26
N LEU A 260 5.31 -13.42 40.18
CA LEU A 260 5.64 -12.96 38.85
C LEU A 260 4.48 -12.16 38.23
N ILE A 261 4.70 -10.90 37.97
CA ILE A 261 3.70 -9.97 37.42
C ILE A 261 4.15 -9.44 36.06
N GLY A 262 3.23 -9.46 35.10
CA GLY A 262 3.46 -9.06 33.70
C GLY A 262 2.74 -7.77 33.35
N LYS A 263 2.27 -7.70 32.09
CA LYS A 263 1.53 -6.53 31.57
C LYS A 263 0.29 -6.25 32.43
N GLY A 264 0.06 -4.98 32.70
CA GLY A 264 -1.16 -4.50 33.30
C GLY A 264 -1.57 -3.18 32.69
N ASN A 265 -2.88 -2.99 32.53
CA ASN A 265 -3.46 -1.73 32.11
C ASN A 265 -4.46 -1.26 33.15
N MET A 266 -4.51 0.05 33.39
CA MET A 266 -5.31 0.65 34.47
C MET A 266 -6.46 1.46 33.88
N GLY A 267 -7.54 1.60 34.65
CA GLY A 267 -8.63 2.51 34.30
C GLY A 267 -9.08 3.25 35.55
N VAL A 268 -9.16 4.55 35.45
CA VAL A 268 -9.70 5.48 36.44
C VAL A 268 -11.04 6.03 35.97
N THR A 269 -11.94 6.46 36.87
CA THR A 269 -13.25 6.95 36.50
C THR A 269 -13.60 8.22 37.24
N ASP A 270 -14.14 9.22 36.54
CA ASP A 270 -14.63 10.47 37.14
C ASP A 270 -15.81 10.24 38.09
N ALA A 271 -16.62 9.19 37.87
CA ALA A 271 -17.76 8.85 38.74
C ALA A 271 -17.33 8.50 40.18
N ASN A 272 -16.10 8.02 40.38
CA ASN A 272 -15.49 7.77 41.68
C ASN A 272 -13.95 7.82 41.57
N PRO A 273 -13.32 8.96 41.82
CA PRO A 273 -11.87 9.14 41.65
C PRO A 273 -10.99 8.22 42.51
N ASP A 274 -11.52 7.63 43.59
CA ASP A 274 -10.79 6.67 44.41
C ASP A 274 -10.89 5.22 43.88
N ARG A 275 -11.73 4.95 42.85
CA ARG A 275 -11.88 3.66 42.24
C ARG A 275 -10.92 3.52 41.04
N ILE A 276 -10.12 2.46 41.09
CA ILE A 276 -9.19 2.07 40.01
C ILE A 276 -9.45 0.62 39.68
N TYR A 277 -9.51 0.33 38.40
CA TYR A 277 -9.42 -1.06 37.88
C TYR A 277 -8.02 -1.32 37.32
N ALA A 278 -7.56 -2.57 37.41
CA ALA A 278 -6.35 -3.03 36.76
C ALA A 278 -6.57 -4.42 36.17
N LEU A 279 -6.37 -4.57 34.87
CA LEU A 279 -6.33 -5.87 34.20
C LEU A 279 -4.89 -6.37 34.20
N VAL A 280 -4.62 -7.49 34.90
CA VAL A 280 -3.26 -7.88 35.30
C VAL A 280 -2.89 -9.25 34.76
N GLU A 281 -1.78 -9.33 34.00
CA GLU A 281 -1.08 -10.58 33.74
C GLU A 281 -0.27 -11.00 34.97
N ALA A 282 -0.52 -12.20 35.50
CA ALA A 282 0.28 -12.76 36.57
C ALA A 282 0.15 -14.29 36.60
N LYS A 283 1.11 -14.92 37.26
CA LYS A 283 1.10 -16.37 37.48
C LYS A 283 1.70 -16.68 38.84
N PRO A 284 0.87 -17.13 39.83
CA PRO A 284 -0.60 -17.21 39.79
C PRO A 284 -1.28 -15.85 39.94
N GLY A 285 -2.61 -15.79 39.74
CA GLY A 285 -3.45 -14.66 40.14
C GLY A 285 -3.67 -13.58 39.06
N GLY A 286 -3.55 -13.92 37.77
CA GLY A 286 -3.97 -13.00 36.70
C GLY A 286 -5.48 -12.77 36.72
N GLY A 287 -5.94 -11.55 36.34
CA GLY A 287 -7.36 -11.20 36.30
C GLY A 287 -7.63 -9.70 36.39
N LEU A 288 -8.90 -9.36 36.56
CA LEU A 288 -9.34 -7.99 36.81
C LEU A 288 -9.34 -7.70 38.29
N TYR A 289 -8.56 -6.71 38.69
CA TYR A 289 -8.45 -6.21 40.05
C TYR A 289 -9.18 -4.87 40.17
N ARG A 290 -9.67 -4.57 41.39
CA ARG A 290 -10.28 -3.30 41.73
C ARG A 290 -9.75 -2.78 43.07
N SER A 291 -9.49 -1.49 43.12
CA SER A 291 -9.27 -0.73 44.35
C SER A 291 -10.40 0.27 44.52
N ASP A 292 -10.87 0.50 45.74
CA ASP A 292 -11.83 1.52 46.11
C ASP A 292 -11.23 2.60 47.05
N ASP A 293 -9.89 2.64 47.18
CA ASP A 293 -9.12 3.54 48.06
C ASP A 293 -7.88 4.13 47.36
N ALA A 294 -8.05 4.50 46.12
CA ALA A 294 -7.02 5.13 45.27
C ALA A 294 -5.72 4.27 45.18
N GLY A 295 -5.85 2.97 45.08
CA GLY A 295 -4.74 2.04 44.84
C GLY A 295 -3.98 1.57 46.09
N GLN A 296 -4.47 1.86 47.29
CA GLN A 296 -3.82 1.42 48.54
C GLN A 296 -4.02 -0.08 48.78
N ASN A 297 -5.24 -0.57 48.51
CA ASN A 297 -5.57 -1.99 48.62
C ASN A 297 -6.34 -2.46 47.39
N TRP A 298 -6.04 -3.68 46.93
CA TRP A 298 -6.61 -4.28 45.72
C TRP A 298 -7.34 -5.57 46.05
N MET A 299 -8.44 -5.85 45.33
CA MET A 299 -9.14 -7.10 45.36
C MET A 299 -9.26 -7.69 43.94
N LEU A 300 -9.04 -8.97 43.78
CA LEU A 300 -9.38 -9.70 42.55
C LEU A 300 -10.91 -9.77 42.48
N VAL A 301 -11.51 -9.18 41.46
CA VAL A 301 -12.97 -9.14 41.26
C VAL A 301 -13.42 -10.13 40.20
N ASN A 302 -12.54 -10.49 39.25
CA ASN A 302 -12.83 -11.46 38.21
C ASN A 302 -11.53 -12.11 37.69
N ASP A 303 -11.52 -13.42 37.58
CA ASP A 303 -10.40 -14.23 37.03
C ASP A 303 -10.77 -14.99 35.74
N GLU A 304 -11.81 -14.49 35.01
CA GLU A 304 -12.23 -15.07 33.73
C GLU A 304 -11.09 -15.00 32.71
N GLY A 305 -10.52 -16.15 32.37
CA GLY A 305 -9.36 -16.26 31.49
C GLY A 305 -9.57 -15.66 30.08
N ALA A 306 -10.84 -15.53 29.65
CA ALA A 306 -11.15 -14.92 28.36
C ALA A 306 -10.82 -13.42 28.28
N MET A 307 -10.74 -12.70 29.40
CA MET A 307 -10.35 -11.29 29.46
C MET A 307 -8.83 -11.06 29.40
N ILE A 308 -8.02 -12.07 29.70
CA ILE A 308 -6.57 -11.99 29.81
C ILE A 308 -5.85 -12.94 28.85
N GLN A 309 -6.45 -13.27 27.72
CA GLN A 309 -5.78 -14.02 26.65
C GLN A 309 -4.64 -13.20 26.06
N ARG A 310 -3.47 -13.81 25.82
CA ARG A 310 -2.27 -13.18 25.25
C ARG A 310 -1.99 -11.78 25.83
N PRO A 311 -1.89 -11.64 27.17
CA PRO A 311 -1.92 -10.34 27.84
C PRO A 311 -0.80 -9.37 27.44
N PHE A 312 0.40 -9.88 27.14
CA PHE A 312 1.51 -9.09 26.63
C PHE A 312 1.20 -8.37 25.32
N TYR A 313 0.20 -8.86 24.55
CA TYR A 313 -0.21 -8.29 23.27
C TYR A 313 -1.48 -7.42 23.40
N TYR A 314 -2.46 -7.91 24.10
CA TYR A 314 -3.70 -7.18 24.39
C TYR A 314 -3.62 -6.43 25.74
N THR A 315 -4.57 -6.67 26.63
CA THR A 315 -4.69 -6.06 27.95
C THR A 315 -5.05 -4.58 27.84
N THR A 316 -6.25 -4.30 27.30
CA THR A 316 -6.80 -2.96 27.34
C THR A 316 -7.94 -2.86 28.38
N LEU A 317 -8.08 -1.69 28.98
CA LEU A 317 -9.09 -1.42 29.97
C LEU A 317 -9.64 0.01 29.80
N GLY A 318 -10.96 0.15 29.79
CA GLY A 318 -11.64 1.46 29.81
C GLY A 318 -12.72 1.50 30.87
N THR A 319 -13.05 2.68 31.35
CA THR A 319 -14.07 2.92 32.39
C THR A 319 -15.13 3.89 31.89
N ASP A 320 -16.36 3.75 32.43
CA ASP A 320 -17.40 4.71 32.16
C ASP A 320 -17.24 5.94 33.11
N PRO A 321 -17.18 7.15 32.55
CA PRO A 321 -16.95 8.36 33.34
C PRO A 321 -18.13 8.72 34.28
N THR A 322 -19.32 8.19 33.99
CA THR A 322 -20.57 8.52 34.72
C THR A 322 -21.02 7.44 35.67
N ASN A 323 -20.49 6.21 35.53
CA ASN A 323 -20.85 5.05 36.34
C ASN A 323 -19.61 4.20 36.70
N ALA A 324 -19.13 4.34 37.91
CA ALA A 324 -17.95 3.65 38.39
C ALA A 324 -18.06 2.11 38.40
N ASP A 325 -19.25 1.52 38.29
CA ASP A 325 -19.45 0.07 38.20
C ASP A 325 -19.37 -0.46 36.74
N VAL A 326 -19.26 0.42 35.74
CA VAL A 326 -19.10 0.03 34.34
C VAL A 326 -17.62 0.06 33.96
N VAL A 327 -17.12 -1.08 33.49
CA VAL A 327 -15.75 -1.28 33.00
C VAL A 327 -15.75 -2.11 31.75
N TYR A 328 -14.88 -1.75 30.81
CA TYR A 328 -14.63 -2.43 29.55
C TYR A 328 -13.26 -3.11 29.60
N THR A 329 -13.14 -4.32 29.08
CA THR A 329 -11.86 -5.00 28.93
C THR A 329 -11.71 -5.58 27.53
N GLY A 330 -10.53 -5.44 26.95
CA GLY A 330 -10.20 -5.94 25.61
C GLY A 330 -9.08 -6.99 25.67
N ALA A 331 -9.32 -8.06 24.93
CA ALA A 331 -8.38 -9.12 24.60
C ALA A 331 -8.72 -9.56 23.16
N GLU A 332 -8.67 -10.88 22.82
CA GLU A 332 -9.26 -11.38 21.58
C GLU A 332 -10.75 -11.01 21.46
N GLY A 333 -11.49 -11.06 22.59
CA GLY A 333 -12.85 -10.55 22.70
C GLY A 333 -12.89 -9.19 23.38
N PHE A 334 -14.01 -8.47 23.20
CA PHE A 334 -14.31 -7.21 23.90
C PHE A 334 -15.44 -7.46 24.91
N TRP A 335 -15.27 -6.97 26.15
CA TRP A 335 -16.12 -7.34 27.26
C TRP A 335 -16.58 -6.10 28.03
N LYS A 336 -17.78 -6.13 28.57
CA LYS A 336 -18.35 -5.08 29.43
C LYS A 336 -18.86 -5.68 30.75
N SER A 337 -18.51 -5.05 31.86
CA SER A 337 -19.11 -5.25 33.16
C SER A 337 -20.00 -4.06 33.53
N THR A 338 -21.06 -4.31 34.28
CA THR A 338 -21.95 -3.27 34.86
C THR A 338 -22.13 -3.45 36.35
N ASP A 339 -21.32 -4.29 36.99
CA ASP A 339 -21.41 -4.62 38.42
C ASP A 339 -20.06 -4.50 39.17
N GLY A 340 -19.21 -3.61 38.69
CA GLY A 340 -17.90 -3.36 39.29
C GLY A 340 -16.87 -4.42 38.99
N GLY A 341 -16.95 -5.05 37.83
CA GLY A 341 -16.00 -6.03 37.32
C GLY A 341 -16.31 -7.48 37.69
N ARG A 342 -17.38 -7.74 38.49
CA ARG A 342 -17.66 -9.11 39.00
C ARG A 342 -18.12 -10.07 37.91
N THR A 343 -18.97 -9.57 36.99
CA THR A 343 -19.40 -10.35 35.82
C THR A 343 -19.15 -9.54 34.57
N VAL A 344 -18.88 -10.26 33.46
CA VAL A 344 -18.61 -9.63 32.15
C VAL A 344 -19.53 -10.22 31.09
N THR A 345 -19.93 -9.39 30.14
CA THR A 345 -20.68 -9.78 28.95
C THR A 345 -19.87 -9.44 27.71
N ARG A 346 -19.73 -10.38 26.78
CA ARG A 346 -19.05 -10.12 25.51
C ARG A 346 -19.86 -9.14 24.67
N MET A 347 -19.18 -8.13 24.18
CA MET A 347 -19.73 -7.15 23.24
C MET A 347 -19.32 -7.50 21.82
N PRO A 348 -20.18 -7.34 20.82
CA PRO A 348 -19.80 -7.49 19.43
C PRO A 348 -18.94 -6.27 19.01
N THR A 349 -17.78 -6.54 18.42
CA THR A 349 -16.93 -5.57 17.73
C THR A 349 -16.78 -5.98 16.27
N PRO A 350 -16.54 -5.05 15.34
CA PRO A 350 -16.37 -5.39 13.92
C PRO A 350 -15.21 -6.35 13.66
N HIS A 351 -14.16 -6.33 14.47
CA HIS A 351 -13.05 -7.26 14.47
C HIS A 351 -12.69 -7.67 15.90
N GLY A 352 -12.00 -8.80 16.05
CA GLY A 352 -11.39 -9.21 17.32
C GLY A 352 -10.07 -8.50 17.61
N ASP A 353 -9.33 -9.01 18.60
CA ASP A 353 -7.98 -8.54 18.92
C ASP A 353 -7.96 -7.05 19.29
N ASN A 354 -8.48 -6.74 20.49
CA ASN A 354 -8.77 -5.38 20.91
C ASN A 354 -7.58 -4.77 21.66
N HIS A 355 -7.20 -3.52 21.32
CA HIS A 355 -5.97 -2.86 21.77
C HIS A 355 -6.19 -1.63 22.63
N ASP A 356 -7.24 -0.83 22.36
CA ASP A 356 -7.49 0.41 23.11
C ASP A 356 -8.96 0.80 23.06
N ILE A 357 -9.38 1.59 24.01
CA ILE A 357 -10.70 2.20 24.08
C ILE A 357 -10.66 3.56 24.76
N TRP A 358 -11.27 4.54 24.13
CA TRP A 358 -11.57 5.81 24.74
C TRP A 358 -13.09 5.98 24.87
N VAL A 359 -13.55 6.36 26.07
CA VAL A 359 -14.95 6.68 26.36
C VAL A 359 -15.05 8.17 26.60
N ASN A 360 -16.04 8.84 25.99
CA ASN A 360 -16.23 10.28 26.13
C ASN A 360 -16.55 10.65 27.59
N PRO A 361 -15.75 11.50 28.26
CA PRO A 361 -15.97 11.89 29.65
C PRO A 361 -17.31 12.61 29.88
N ASN A 362 -17.94 13.14 28.83
CA ASN A 362 -19.23 13.81 28.90
C ASN A 362 -20.42 12.92 28.54
N ASP A 363 -20.20 11.76 27.94
CA ASP A 363 -21.24 10.82 27.49
C ASP A 363 -20.70 9.38 27.37
N GLY A 364 -20.99 8.54 28.35
CA GLY A 364 -20.55 7.15 28.38
C GLY A 364 -21.07 6.25 27.25
N ASN A 365 -22.01 6.73 26.40
CA ASN A 365 -22.44 6.01 25.19
C ASN A 365 -21.57 6.29 23.96
N THR A 366 -20.82 7.38 23.98
CA THR A 366 -19.93 7.80 22.91
C THR A 366 -18.52 7.27 23.16
N MET A 367 -18.00 6.48 22.25
CA MET A 367 -16.69 5.85 22.40
C MET A 367 -16.03 5.55 21.06
N VAL A 368 -14.72 5.41 21.09
CA VAL A 368 -13.92 4.85 19.98
C VAL A 368 -13.07 3.70 20.49
N GLN A 369 -12.99 2.62 19.71
CA GLN A 369 -12.30 1.37 20.05
C GLN A 369 -11.34 0.99 18.95
N ALA A 370 -10.17 0.44 19.32
CA ALA A 370 -9.12 -0.05 18.43
C ALA A 370 -9.02 -1.56 18.45
N ASN A 371 -8.82 -2.14 17.28
CA ASN A 371 -8.57 -3.58 17.09
C ASN A 371 -7.69 -3.87 15.88
N ASP A 372 -7.43 -5.16 15.58
CA ASP A 372 -6.58 -5.56 14.44
C ASP A 372 -7.20 -5.26 13.06
N GLY A 373 -8.48 -4.94 12.97
CA GLY A 373 -9.19 -4.54 11.74
C GLY A 373 -9.41 -3.03 11.59
N GLY A 374 -8.99 -2.21 12.58
CA GLY A 374 -9.11 -0.75 12.49
C GLY A 374 -9.63 -0.08 13.76
N ALA A 375 -10.10 1.17 13.62
CA ALA A 375 -10.80 1.92 14.66
C ALA A 375 -12.30 1.97 14.39
N ASN A 376 -13.10 1.93 15.45
CA ASN A 376 -14.56 1.92 15.38
C ASN A 376 -15.15 2.93 16.33
N VAL A 377 -16.04 3.79 15.85
CA VAL A 377 -16.78 4.76 16.65
C VAL A 377 -18.18 4.22 16.95
N SER A 378 -18.63 4.40 18.20
CA SER A 378 -19.99 4.08 18.64
C SER A 378 -20.61 5.26 19.38
N TYR A 379 -21.93 5.46 19.20
CA TYR A 379 -22.73 6.47 19.87
C TYR A 379 -23.85 5.86 20.72
N ASP A 380 -23.86 4.54 20.88
CA ASP A 380 -24.93 3.80 21.59
C ASP A 380 -24.39 2.81 22.64
N GLY A 381 -23.19 3.11 23.17
CA GLY A 381 -22.56 2.29 24.21
C GLY A 381 -22.01 0.96 23.70
N GLY A 382 -21.60 0.93 22.42
CA GLY A 382 -20.98 -0.23 21.77
C GLY A 382 -21.98 -1.24 21.21
N GLN A 383 -23.24 -0.87 20.99
CA GLN A 383 -24.22 -1.75 20.34
C GLN A 383 -24.04 -1.75 18.82
N THR A 384 -23.72 -0.58 18.25
CA THR A 384 -23.34 -0.44 16.83
C THR A 384 -22.03 0.33 16.67
N TRP A 385 -21.34 0.10 15.57
CA TRP A 385 -20.01 0.62 15.30
C TRP A 385 -19.89 1.13 13.88
N SER A 386 -19.02 2.12 13.66
CA SER A 386 -18.65 2.58 12.33
C SER A 386 -17.91 1.49 11.53
N THR A 387 -17.83 1.67 10.22
CA THR A 387 -17.16 0.71 9.30
C THR A 387 -15.64 0.73 9.45
N GLN A 388 -15.00 -0.39 9.04
CA GLN A 388 -13.53 -0.51 8.86
C GLN A 388 -13.12 -0.54 7.38
N TYR A 389 -14.08 -0.45 6.45
CA TYR A 389 -13.82 -0.52 5.01
C TYR A 389 -13.57 0.84 4.35
N ASN A 390 -13.15 1.82 5.14
CA ASN A 390 -12.75 3.17 4.74
C ASN A 390 -11.40 3.57 5.35
N GLN A 391 -10.61 2.59 5.81
CA GLN A 391 -9.35 2.76 6.51
C GLN A 391 -8.24 2.01 5.76
N PRO A 392 -7.56 2.62 4.77
CA PRO A 392 -6.55 1.91 3.96
C PRO A 392 -5.24 1.73 4.73
N THR A 393 -5.31 0.99 5.84
CA THR A 393 -4.23 0.79 6.81
C THR A 393 -3.75 -0.66 6.90
N SER A 394 -4.05 -1.46 5.87
CA SER A 394 -3.68 -2.87 5.80
C SER A 394 -2.18 -3.12 5.97
N GLU A 395 -1.83 -4.16 6.71
CA GLU A 395 -0.45 -4.69 6.81
C GLU A 395 -0.27 -5.80 5.78
N ILE A 396 0.54 -5.55 4.73
CA ILE A 396 0.81 -6.48 3.63
C ILE A 396 2.23 -7.02 3.73
N TYR A 397 2.40 -8.35 3.77
CA TYR A 397 3.71 -8.98 3.92
C TYR A 397 4.47 -9.13 2.60
N GLY A 398 3.77 -9.45 1.51
CA GLY A 398 4.36 -9.64 0.21
C GLY A 398 3.32 -9.60 -0.91
N ILE A 399 3.78 -9.37 -2.13
CA ILE A 399 2.95 -9.26 -3.32
C ILE A 399 3.48 -10.18 -4.41
N HIS A 400 2.56 -10.87 -5.10
CA HIS A 400 2.84 -11.53 -6.36
C HIS A 400 1.97 -10.91 -7.46
N LEU A 401 2.46 -10.98 -8.70
CA LEU A 401 1.81 -10.37 -9.86
C LEU A 401 1.62 -11.42 -10.96
N ASP A 402 0.54 -11.31 -11.73
CA ASP A 402 0.32 -12.15 -12.90
C ASP A 402 0.63 -11.41 -14.22
N ASP A 403 0.45 -12.12 -15.35
CA ASP A 403 0.67 -11.60 -16.71
C ASP A 403 -0.62 -11.23 -17.44
N ARG A 404 -1.75 -11.08 -16.71
CA ARG A 404 -3.01 -10.63 -17.31
C ARG A 404 -2.97 -9.18 -17.73
N PHE A 405 -3.95 -8.77 -18.48
CA PHE A 405 -4.14 -7.35 -18.81
C PHE A 405 -5.53 -6.87 -18.36
N PRO A 406 -5.62 -5.86 -17.50
CA PRO A 406 -4.54 -5.39 -16.61
C PRO A 406 -4.03 -6.50 -15.69
N TYR A 407 -2.75 -6.43 -15.28
CA TYR A 407 -2.19 -7.41 -14.35
C TYR A 407 -2.87 -7.33 -12.97
N ARG A 408 -2.79 -8.42 -12.21
CA ARG A 408 -3.39 -8.50 -10.87
C ARG A 408 -2.34 -8.60 -9.80
N LEU A 409 -2.73 -8.11 -8.64
CA LEU A 409 -1.99 -8.13 -7.38
C LEU A 409 -2.55 -9.26 -6.52
N TYR A 410 -1.66 -10.08 -5.97
CA TYR A 410 -1.96 -11.19 -5.09
C TYR A 410 -1.24 -10.95 -3.77
N ALA A 411 -1.97 -10.75 -2.69
CA ALA A 411 -1.42 -10.37 -1.40
C ALA A 411 -2.16 -11.03 -0.25
N ALA A 412 -1.49 -11.15 0.89
CA ALA A 412 -2.11 -11.48 2.17
C ALA A 412 -2.07 -10.26 3.08
N GLN A 413 -3.18 -9.99 3.75
CA GLN A 413 -3.33 -8.95 4.76
C GLN A 413 -3.35 -9.59 6.13
N GLN A 414 -2.53 -9.10 7.03
CA GLN A 414 -2.51 -9.49 8.42
C GLN A 414 -3.92 -9.40 9.02
N ASP A 415 -4.34 -10.47 9.70
CA ASP A 415 -5.60 -10.67 10.42
C ASP A 415 -6.89 -10.71 9.56
N ASP A 416 -6.83 -10.35 8.26
CA ASP A 416 -8.00 -10.27 7.37
C ASP A 416 -7.99 -11.25 6.17
N GLY A 417 -6.90 -12.01 5.99
CA GLY A 417 -6.83 -13.04 4.95
C GLY A 417 -6.12 -12.61 3.67
N THR A 418 -6.66 -12.99 2.51
CA THR A 418 -5.95 -12.85 1.22
C THR A 418 -6.76 -12.07 0.22
N HIS A 419 -6.07 -11.30 -0.62
CA HIS A 419 -6.66 -10.38 -1.60
C HIS A 419 -6.08 -10.60 -2.99
N ILE A 420 -6.96 -10.65 -4.00
CA ILE A 420 -6.61 -10.64 -5.41
C ILE A 420 -7.33 -9.45 -6.05
N MET A 421 -6.59 -8.48 -6.58
CA MET A 421 -7.15 -7.24 -7.10
C MET A 421 -6.50 -6.81 -8.41
N SER A 422 -7.19 -5.99 -9.21
CA SER A 422 -6.63 -5.41 -10.43
C SER A 422 -5.60 -4.34 -10.12
N SER A 423 -4.52 -4.25 -10.91
CA SER A 423 -3.56 -3.12 -10.85
C SER A 423 -4.21 -1.77 -11.16
N THR A 424 -5.36 -1.75 -11.82
CA THR A 424 -6.12 -0.53 -12.12
C THR A 424 -7.15 -0.17 -11.06
N ALA A 425 -7.20 -0.87 -9.93
CA ALA A 425 -8.04 -0.46 -8.82
C ALA A 425 -7.55 0.88 -8.24
N GLU A 426 -8.50 1.73 -7.86
CA GLU A 426 -8.23 3.05 -7.27
C GLU A 426 -9.04 3.21 -6.00
N GLY A 427 -8.38 3.78 -4.98
CA GLY A 427 -9.04 4.10 -3.72
C GLY A 427 -9.68 2.91 -3.03
N GLY A 428 -9.24 1.69 -3.35
CA GLY A 428 -9.70 0.46 -2.74
C GLY A 428 -11.15 0.10 -2.99
N GLU A 429 -11.78 0.67 -4.03
CA GLU A 429 -13.13 0.25 -4.39
C GLU A 429 -13.21 -1.28 -4.49
N ARG A 430 -14.12 -1.89 -3.73
CA ARG A 430 -14.51 -3.29 -3.90
C ARG A 430 -15.22 -3.44 -5.24
N ASN A 431 -14.44 -3.36 -6.30
CA ASN A 431 -14.92 -3.60 -7.66
C ASN A 431 -15.19 -5.08 -7.89
N VAL A 432 -15.93 -5.37 -8.95
CA VAL A 432 -16.26 -6.70 -9.48
C VAL A 432 -15.04 -7.63 -9.61
N ASP A 433 -13.81 -7.09 -9.51
CA ASP A 433 -12.54 -7.75 -9.72
C ASP A 433 -11.73 -8.03 -8.44
N TRP A 434 -12.38 -7.99 -7.27
CA TRP A 434 -11.76 -8.34 -5.99
C TRP A 434 -12.20 -9.74 -5.54
N TRP A 435 -11.22 -10.60 -5.20
CA TRP A 435 -11.47 -11.95 -4.67
C TRP A 435 -10.58 -12.28 -3.49
N ALA A 436 -11.08 -13.15 -2.61
CA ALA A 436 -10.25 -13.84 -1.65
C ALA A 436 -9.44 -14.95 -2.36
N GLY A 437 -8.15 -15.02 -2.08
CA GLY A 437 -7.26 -16.10 -2.51
C GLY A 437 -7.23 -17.26 -1.52
N PRO A 438 -6.42 -18.30 -1.79
CA PRO A 438 -6.14 -19.38 -0.84
C PRO A 438 -5.11 -18.95 0.20
N GLY A 439 -4.95 -19.73 1.26
CA GLY A 439 -4.04 -19.43 2.36
C GLY A 439 -4.72 -18.66 3.49
N CYS A 440 -3.97 -17.86 4.20
CA CYS A 440 -4.48 -17.01 5.28
C CYS A 440 -3.72 -15.67 5.35
N GLU A 441 -3.90 -14.94 6.42
CA GLU A 441 -3.39 -13.60 6.70
C GLU A 441 -1.90 -13.35 6.45
N THR A 442 -1.08 -14.40 6.33
CA THR A 442 0.37 -14.27 6.20
C THR A 442 0.89 -14.54 4.79
N GLY A 443 0.14 -15.30 3.97
CA GLY A 443 0.58 -15.66 2.64
C GLY A 443 1.83 -16.55 2.59
N PRO A 444 2.56 -16.56 1.48
CA PRO A 444 2.30 -15.84 0.23
C PRO A 444 1.07 -16.34 -0.54
N VAL A 445 0.62 -15.52 -1.49
CA VAL A 445 -0.46 -15.86 -2.44
C VAL A 445 0.12 -15.72 -3.85
N VAL A 446 0.21 -16.84 -4.58
CA VAL A 446 1.01 -16.92 -5.82
C VAL A 446 0.14 -17.39 -6.97
N PRO A 447 -0.01 -16.62 -8.06
CA PRO A 447 -0.76 -17.05 -9.24
C PRO A 447 0.01 -18.10 -10.03
N HIS A 448 -0.69 -19.10 -10.59
CA HIS A 448 -0.08 -20.01 -11.55
C HIS A 448 0.18 -19.29 -12.88
N PRO A 449 1.40 -19.32 -13.42
CA PRO A 449 1.74 -18.52 -14.60
C PRO A 449 1.02 -18.94 -15.89
N THR A 450 0.61 -20.21 -16.00
CA THR A 450 -0.06 -20.74 -17.20
C THR A 450 -1.58 -20.89 -17.04
N TYR A 451 -2.04 -21.26 -15.85
CA TYR A 451 -3.46 -21.52 -15.58
C TYR A 451 -4.07 -20.36 -14.76
N PRO A 452 -4.73 -19.39 -15.40
CA PRO A 452 -5.13 -18.15 -14.75
C PRO A 452 -6.22 -18.32 -13.66
N ASN A 453 -6.87 -19.46 -13.59
CA ASN A 453 -7.82 -19.80 -12.54
C ASN A 453 -7.18 -20.50 -11.33
N ILE A 454 -5.93 -20.93 -11.42
CA ILE A 454 -5.21 -21.60 -10.34
C ILE A 454 -4.38 -20.60 -9.56
N VAL A 455 -4.53 -20.63 -8.24
CA VAL A 455 -3.77 -19.79 -7.29
C VAL A 455 -3.27 -20.67 -6.15
N TYR A 456 -2.03 -20.48 -5.77
CA TYR A 456 -1.39 -21.11 -4.62
C TYR A 456 -1.41 -20.17 -3.42
N GLY A 457 -1.50 -20.73 -2.22
CA GLY A 457 -1.44 -19.96 -0.99
C GLY A 457 -0.75 -20.72 0.12
N SER A 458 -0.21 -19.98 1.06
CA SER A 458 0.38 -20.53 2.28
C SER A 458 -0.35 -20.03 3.52
N CYS A 459 -0.40 -20.87 4.55
CA CYS A 459 -0.87 -20.50 5.88
C CYS A 459 -0.06 -21.26 6.91
N LYS A 460 1.00 -20.64 7.45
CA LYS A 460 1.77 -21.19 8.58
C LYS A 460 2.21 -22.64 8.34
N GLY A 461 2.79 -22.93 7.18
CA GLY A 461 3.23 -24.26 6.75
C GLY A 461 2.18 -25.11 6.04
N GLN A 462 0.92 -24.73 6.03
CA GLN A 462 -0.09 -25.35 5.19
C GLN A 462 -0.03 -24.75 3.77
N PHE A 463 0.08 -25.60 2.76
CA PHE A 463 0.02 -25.23 1.36
C PHE A 463 -1.42 -25.43 0.84
N ALA A 464 -1.91 -24.51 0.03
CA ALA A 464 -3.25 -24.59 -0.55
C ALA A 464 -3.23 -24.29 -2.06
N VAL A 465 -4.11 -24.98 -2.79
CA VAL A 465 -4.38 -24.76 -4.22
C VAL A 465 -5.84 -24.40 -4.38
N GLN A 466 -6.11 -23.20 -4.86
CA GLN A 466 -7.47 -22.77 -5.19
C GLN A 466 -7.68 -22.83 -6.71
N ASP A 467 -8.74 -23.50 -7.12
CA ASP A 467 -9.30 -23.39 -8.46
C ASP A 467 -10.49 -22.42 -8.42
N ARG A 468 -10.31 -21.28 -9.04
CA ARG A 468 -11.31 -20.21 -9.04
C ARG A 468 -12.50 -20.48 -9.95
N GLU A 469 -12.38 -21.39 -10.91
CA GLU A 469 -13.49 -21.81 -11.77
C GLU A 469 -14.49 -22.68 -11.00
N THR A 470 -13.98 -23.58 -10.18
CA THR A 470 -14.81 -24.48 -9.33
C THR A 470 -15.08 -23.91 -7.94
N GLY A 471 -14.34 -22.87 -7.52
CA GLY A 471 -14.37 -22.31 -6.17
C GLY A 471 -13.75 -23.20 -5.09
N GLN A 472 -13.13 -24.32 -5.47
CA GLN A 472 -12.52 -25.25 -4.52
C GLN A 472 -11.13 -24.82 -4.09
N SER A 473 -10.87 -24.83 -2.77
CA SER A 473 -9.55 -24.69 -2.19
C SER A 473 -9.13 -26.00 -1.53
N LYS A 474 -8.02 -26.56 -1.99
CA LYS A 474 -7.49 -27.86 -1.56
C LYS A 474 -6.27 -27.62 -0.66
N PRO A 475 -6.33 -27.95 0.65
CA PRO A 475 -5.18 -27.86 1.52
C PRO A 475 -4.28 -29.10 1.36
N TYR A 476 -2.97 -28.86 1.31
CA TYR A 476 -1.93 -29.87 1.34
C TYR A 476 -0.92 -29.56 2.44
N TRP A 477 -0.13 -30.53 2.83
CA TRP A 477 0.83 -30.36 3.90
C TRP A 477 2.17 -30.96 3.55
N VAL A 478 3.23 -30.24 3.86
CA VAL A 478 4.56 -30.82 3.99
C VAL A 478 4.73 -31.21 5.45
N GLY A 479 4.80 -32.51 5.74
CA GLY A 479 4.93 -33.05 7.11
C GLY A 479 3.66 -33.11 7.95
N ALA A 480 2.55 -32.49 7.53
CA ALA A 480 1.21 -32.56 8.16
C ALA A 480 1.21 -32.45 9.70
N GLN A 481 1.93 -31.45 10.24
CA GLN A 481 2.09 -31.22 11.68
C GLN A 481 1.47 -29.87 12.07
N SER A 482 0.70 -29.83 13.18
CA SER A 482 0.27 -28.56 13.77
C SER A 482 1.47 -27.83 14.39
N LEU A 483 1.58 -26.55 14.09
CA LEU A 483 2.68 -25.70 14.59
C LEU A 483 2.34 -25.03 15.93
N TYR A 484 1.05 -24.74 16.16
CA TYR A 484 0.62 -23.96 17.31
C TYR A 484 1.00 -24.61 18.66
N GLY A 485 1.52 -23.81 19.57
CA GLY A 485 1.84 -24.21 20.93
C GLY A 485 3.06 -25.13 21.08
N ASN A 486 3.72 -25.56 20.00
CA ASN A 486 4.92 -26.41 20.04
C ASN A 486 6.20 -25.58 20.09
N ALA A 487 7.20 -26.06 20.85
CA ALA A 487 8.54 -25.47 20.79
C ALA A 487 9.23 -25.84 19.47
N GLY A 488 10.08 -24.97 18.93
CA GLY A 488 10.78 -25.22 17.66
C GLY A 488 11.56 -26.55 17.64
N ARG A 489 12.17 -26.94 18.77
CA ARG A 489 12.90 -28.21 18.92
C ARG A 489 12.04 -29.48 18.85
N ASP A 490 10.73 -29.35 19.07
CA ASP A 490 9.79 -30.47 19.09
C ASP A 490 9.12 -30.70 17.71
N LEU A 491 9.36 -29.80 16.75
CA LEU A 491 8.81 -29.89 15.40
C LEU A 491 9.70 -30.72 14.47
N ILE A 492 9.09 -31.59 13.69
CA ILE A 492 9.76 -32.32 12.61
C ILE A 492 10.16 -31.36 11.50
N LEU A 493 9.22 -30.50 11.06
CA LEU A 493 9.44 -29.43 10.11
C LEU A 493 9.04 -28.11 10.75
N ARG A 494 9.95 -27.15 10.71
CA ARG A 494 9.75 -25.79 11.21
C ARG A 494 9.33 -24.89 10.04
N PHE A 495 8.12 -24.39 10.07
CA PHE A 495 7.65 -23.39 9.12
C PHE A 495 7.47 -22.07 9.85
N GLN A 496 8.02 -21.02 9.28
CA GLN A 496 7.75 -19.68 9.75
C GLN A 496 6.32 -19.26 9.35
N ARG A 497 5.74 -18.34 10.05
CA ARG A 497 4.40 -17.79 9.74
C ARG A 497 4.30 -17.33 8.30
N VAL A 498 5.34 -16.65 7.79
CA VAL A 498 5.50 -16.30 6.37
C VAL A 498 6.49 -17.28 5.76
N SER A 499 6.02 -18.45 5.31
CA SER A 499 6.88 -19.47 4.69
C SER A 499 7.15 -19.11 3.22
N PRO A 500 8.41 -19.09 2.76
CA PRO A 500 8.72 -18.71 1.38
C PRO A 500 8.20 -19.75 0.38
N MET A 501 7.54 -19.25 -0.66
CA MET A 501 7.06 -20.03 -1.80
C MET A 501 7.52 -19.35 -3.09
N GLU A 502 8.14 -20.13 -3.99
CA GLU A 502 8.65 -19.66 -5.27
C GLU A 502 8.22 -20.60 -6.37
N LEU A 503 7.82 -20.06 -7.51
CA LEU A 503 7.61 -20.82 -8.73
C LEU A 503 8.86 -20.75 -9.60
N SER A 504 9.26 -21.88 -10.18
CA SER A 504 10.40 -21.90 -11.10
C SER A 504 10.11 -21.00 -12.32
N PRO A 505 11.03 -20.08 -12.66
CA PRO A 505 10.91 -19.31 -13.90
C PRO A 505 11.15 -20.15 -15.15
N HIS A 506 11.64 -21.39 -15.02
CA HIS A 506 11.97 -22.29 -16.12
C HIS A 506 10.92 -23.36 -16.39
N ASP A 507 10.21 -23.80 -15.34
CA ASP A 507 9.18 -24.84 -15.42
C ASP A 507 7.99 -24.47 -14.52
N PRO A 508 6.86 -24.02 -15.08
CA PRO A 508 5.70 -23.58 -14.30
C PRO A 508 5.04 -24.68 -13.46
N SER A 509 5.42 -25.95 -13.63
CA SER A 509 4.95 -27.05 -12.79
C SER A 509 5.74 -27.19 -11.49
N VAL A 510 6.91 -26.53 -11.39
CA VAL A 510 7.80 -26.63 -10.24
C VAL A 510 7.49 -25.55 -9.21
N ILE A 511 7.22 -25.99 -7.99
CA ILE A 511 6.98 -25.14 -6.83
C ILE A 511 8.04 -25.46 -5.79
N TYR A 512 8.73 -24.43 -5.28
CA TYR A 512 9.60 -24.51 -4.12
C TYR A 512 8.88 -23.99 -2.89
N TYR A 513 9.09 -24.66 -1.75
CA TYR A 513 8.48 -24.28 -0.48
C TYR A 513 9.46 -24.52 0.68
N GLY A 514 9.62 -23.51 1.55
CA GLY A 514 10.65 -23.51 2.60
C GLY A 514 10.13 -23.83 3.99
N SER A 515 10.71 -24.87 4.62
CA SER A 515 10.76 -25.07 6.07
C SER A 515 12.17 -24.73 6.57
N GLN A 516 12.83 -25.53 7.44
CA GLN A 516 14.28 -25.52 7.59
C GLN A 516 14.98 -26.19 6.41
N HIS A 517 14.23 -26.90 5.59
CA HIS A 517 14.65 -27.52 4.35
C HIS A 517 13.97 -26.83 3.17
N LEU A 518 14.55 -26.93 1.98
CA LEU A 518 13.87 -26.62 0.74
C LEU A 518 13.11 -27.85 0.27
N HIS A 519 11.83 -27.68 -0.05
CA HIS A 519 10.96 -28.71 -0.61
C HIS A 519 10.54 -28.32 -2.03
N ARG A 520 10.33 -29.32 -2.88
CA ARG A 520 9.88 -29.16 -4.26
C ARG A 520 8.64 -30.02 -4.53
N SER A 521 7.66 -29.46 -5.24
CA SER A 521 6.53 -30.17 -5.82
C SER A 521 6.49 -29.97 -7.33
N ARG A 522 6.01 -30.97 -8.08
CA ARG A 522 5.77 -30.93 -9.52
C ARG A 522 4.32 -31.28 -9.89
N ASP A 523 3.46 -31.44 -8.91
CA ASP A 523 2.07 -31.88 -9.05
C ASP A 523 1.11 -30.98 -8.25
N MET A 524 1.38 -29.68 -8.22
CA MET A 524 0.59 -28.67 -7.51
C MET A 524 0.46 -28.96 -5.99
N GLY A 525 1.52 -29.48 -5.36
CA GLY A 525 1.57 -29.67 -3.92
C GLY A 525 0.99 -30.97 -3.40
N VAL A 526 0.57 -31.90 -4.28
CA VAL A 526 0.07 -33.21 -3.87
C VAL A 526 1.18 -34.06 -3.28
N THR A 527 2.39 -34.01 -3.88
CA THR A 527 3.59 -34.64 -3.36
C THR A 527 4.76 -33.67 -3.24
N TRP A 528 5.63 -33.89 -2.25
CA TRP A 528 6.77 -33.05 -1.96
C TRP A 528 8.06 -33.87 -1.81
N GLU A 529 9.12 -33.40 -2.45
CA GLU A 529 10.49 -33.87 -2.33
C GLU A 529 11.30 -32.90 -1.47
N THR A 530 12.02 -33.40 -0.48
CA THR A 530 12.97 -32.57 0.29
C THR A 530 14.31 -32.54 -0.42
N MET A 531 14.71 -31.36 -0.89
CA MET A 531 15.90 -31.15 -1.76
C MET A 531 17.16 -30.77 -0.99
N SER A 532 17.08 -30.44 0.30
CA SER A 532 18.22 -29.91 1.04
C SER A 532 18.39 -30.56 2.41
N PRO A 533 19.60 -30.52 2.99
CA PRO A 533 19.78 -30.66 4.43
C PRO A 533 19.09 -29.51 5.20
N ASP A 534 19.20 -29.48 6.53
CA ASP A 534 18.83 -28.28 7.30
C ASP A 534 19.79 -27.14 6.93
N LEU A 535 19.22 -26.03 6.38
CA LEU A 535 19.95 -24.87 5.88
C LEU A 535 19.94 -23.70 6.88
N THR A 536 19.74 -23.99 8.17
CA THR A 536 19.61 -23.00 9.23
C THR A 536 20.74 -23.16 10.27
N ALA A 537 20.96 -22.14 11.08
CA ALA A 537 21.99 -22.21 12.15
C ALA A 537 21.55 -23.04 13.35
N PHE A 538 20.25 -23.12 13.63
CA PHE A 538 19.63 -23.85 14.74
C PHE A 538 20.28 -23.64 16.11
N PRO A 539 20.41 -22.41 16.63
CA PRO A 539 20.98 -22.16 17.95
C PRO A 539 20.08 -22.75 19.04
N PRO A 540 20.59 -23.65 19.91
CA PRO A 540 19.76 -24.42 20.86
C PRO A 540 18.97 -23.56 21.85
N HIS A 541 19.50 -22.39 22.24
CA HIS A 541 18.88 -21.49 23.22
C HIS A 541 17.63 -20.82 22.64
N ALA A 542 17.48 -20.76 21.31
CA ALA A 542 16.39 -20.12 20.60
C ALA A 542 15.27 -21.09 20.16
N GLN A 543 15.33 -22.37 20.57
CA GLN A 543 14.41 -23.42 20.14
C GLN A 543 13.34 -23.77 21.21
N GLY A 544 13.19 -22.94 22.24
CA GLY A 544 12.19 -23.09 23.30
C GLY A 544 10.78 -22.68 22.86
N ALA A 545 9.82 -22.84 23.74
CA ALA A 545 8.48 -22.24 23.57
C ALA A 545 8.54 -20.75 23.91
N SER A 546 7.82 -19.93 23.17
CA SER A 546 7.68 -18.50 23.40
C SER A 546 6.64 -18.17 24.47
N GLY A 547 6.75 -17.02 25.11
CA GLY A 547 5.78 -16.43 26.04
C GLY A 547 5.98 -16.83 27.51
N GLU A 548 6.92 -17.71 27.81
CA GLU A 548 7.22 -18.08 29.20
C GLU A 548 8.03 -16.96 29.92
N PRO A 549 7.94 -16.86 31.26
CA PRO A 549 7.36 -17.84 32.19
C PRO A 549 5.87 -17.66 32.52
N ILE A 550 5.20 -16.58 32.15
CA ILE A 550 3.80 -16.36 32.54
C ILE A 550 2.85 -17.00 31.51
N THR A 551 2.74 -16.44 30.34
CA THR A 551 1.77 -16.81 29.31
C THR A 551 2.46 -17.36 28.06
N ARG A 552 2.32 -18.67 27.82
CA ARG A 552 2.87 -19.32 26.63
C ARG A 552 2.14 -18.80 25.38
N ASP A 553 2.92 -18.37 24.37
CA ASP A 553 2.42 -17.91 23.08
C ASP A 553 3.32 -18.41 21.96
N VAL A 554 2.83 -19.33 21.15
CA VAL A 554 3.54 -19.88 20.00
C VAL A 554 2.56 -19.93 18.83
N THR A 555 2.71 -19.00 17.89
CA THR A 555 1.80 -18.78 16.76
C THR A 555 2.43 -19.04 15.39
N GLY A 556 3.72 -19.39 15.36
CA GLY A 556 4.51 -19.61 14.15
C GLY A 556 5.44 -18.43 13.80
N GLU A 557 5.28 -17.27 14.42
CA GLU A 557 6.20 -16.14 14.29
C GLU A 557 7.53 -16.36 15.02
N GLU A 558 7.50 -17.14 16.10
CA GLU A 558 8.58 -17.40 17.00
C GLU A 558 9.48 -18.56 16.55
N PHE A 559 9.16 -19.20 15.41
CA PHE A 559 10.03 -20.25 14.88
C PHE A 559 11.27 -19.61 14.24
N TYR A 560 12.32 -19.64 15.02
CA TYR A 560 13.67 -19.27 14.62
C TYR A 560 14.37 -20.49 14.07
N SER A 561 15.11 -20.37 13.00
CA SER A 561 15.72 -21.46 12.24
C SER A 561 14.76 -22.09 11.21
N THR A 562 14.30 -21.22 10.30
CA THR A 562 13.51 -21.57 9.12
C THR A 562 14.04 -20.82 7.90
N LEU A 563 13.86 -21.35 6.70
CA LEU A 563 14.03 -20.55 5.49
C LEU A 563 12.99 -19.41 5.49
N TYR A 564 13.41 -18.24 5.04
CA TYR A 564 12.55 -17.07 4.95
C TYR A 564 12.52 -16.48 3.54
N ALA A 565 13.56 -16.69 2.76
CA ALA A 565 13.64 -16.29 1.36
C ALA A 565 14.21 -17.43 0.50
N VAL A 566 13.64 -17.61 -0.70
CA VAL A 566 14.06 -18.59 -1.72
C VAL A 566 13.91 -17.93 -3.08
N ARG A 567 14.91 -18.07 -3.97
CA ARG A 567 14.87 -17.62 -5.35
C ARG A 567 15.62 -18.56 -6.27
N GLU A 568 14.98 -19.00 -7.35
CA GLU A 568 15.69 -19.65 -8.44
C GLU A 568 16.21 -18.61 -9.43
N SER A 569 17.40 -18.84 -9.98
CA SER A 569 18.03 -17.95 -10.95
C SER A 569 17.19 -17.87 -12.24
N PRO A 570 16.88 -16.68 -12.78
CA PRO A 570 16.19 -16.56 -14.06
C PRO A 570 17.09 -16.96 -15.24
N HIS A 571 18.40 -17.07 -15.04
CA HIS A 571 19.38 -17.39 -16.09
C HIS A 571 19.68 -18.88 -16.21
N GLN A 572 19.46 -19.66 -15.16
CA GLN A 572 19.86 -21.06 -15.13
C GLN A 572 18.96 -21.87 -14.17
N ALA A 573 18.27 -22.85 -14.72
CA ALA A 573 17.49 -23.79 -13.94
C ALA A 573 18.37 -24.56 -12.93
N GLY A 574 17.83 -24.80 -11.73
CA GLY A 574 18.51 -25.52 -10.67
C GLY A 574 19.58 -24.72 -9.93
N VAL A 575 19.81 -23.44 -10.25
CA VAL A 575 20.58 -22.53 -9.41
C VAL A 575 19.62 -21.83 -8.45
N ILE A 576 19.64 -22.23 -7.18
CA ILE A 576 18.68 -21.78 -6.18
C ILE A 576 19.41 -21.14 -4.99
N TRP A 577 18.99 -19.93 -4.66
CA TRP A 577 19.47 -19.15 -3.53
C TRP A 577 18.50 -19.24 -2.36
N THR A 578 19.00 -19.39 -1.15
CA THR A 578 18.17 -19.42 0.05
C THR A 578 18.74 -18.53 1.15
N GLY A 579 17.86 -18.06 2.03
CA GLY A 579 18.22 -17.31 3.21
C GLY A 579 17.34 -17.69 4.38
N ALA A 580 17.97 -17.92 5.54
CA ALA A 580 17.29 -18.29 6.77
C ALA A 580 16.95 -17.08 7.65
N ASN A 581 15.96 -17.23 8.53
CA ASN A 581 15.59 -16.18 9.49
C ASN A 581 16.54 -16.08 10.71
N ASP A 582 17.52 -16.99 10.78
CA ASP A 582 18.56 -17.03 11.81
C ASP A 582 19.98 -16.80 11.27
N GLY A 583 20.10 -16.33 10.00
CA GLY A 583 21.32 -15.77 9.45
C GLY A 583 21.92 -16.46 8.22
N PRO A 584 21.99 -17.79 8.08
CA PRO A 584 22.69 -18.45 6.99
C PRO A 584 22.15 -18.18 5.60
N PHE A 585 23.06 -18.01 4.64
CA PHE A 585 22.80 -17.95 3.21
C PHE A 585 23.34 -19.22 2.55
N HIS A 586 22.54 -19.86 1.70
CA HIS A 586 22.99 -21.03 0.97
C HIS A 586 22.67 -20.94 -0.51
N ILE A 587 23.43 -21.65 -1.31
CA ILE A 587 23.20 -21.81 -2.74
C ILE A 587 23.36 -23.27 -3.15
N THR A 588 22.54 -23.73 -4.10
CA THR A 588 22.81 -24.89 -4.95
C THR A 588 23.01 -24.43 -6.37
N GLN A 589 23.91 -25.10 -7.11
CA GLN A 589 24.13 -24.85 -8.53
C GLN A 589 23.86 -26.09 -9.40
N ASP A 590 23.35 -27.16 -8.76
CA ASP A 590 23.16 -28.50 -9.32
C ASP A 590 21.78 -29.11 -8.94
N ASP A 591 20.73 -28.26 -8.91
CA ASP A 591 19.34 -28.66 -8.65
C ASP A 591 19.13 -29.34 -7.28
N GLY A 592 19.95 -28.99 -6.27
CA GLY A 592 19.86 -29.50 -4.91
C GLY A 592 20.72 -30.70 -4.59
N ASP A 593 21.51 -31.23 -5.56
CA ASP A 593 22.45 -32.35 -5.31
C ASP A 593 23.53 -31.96 -4.28
N SER A 594 23.94 -30.69 -4.28
CA SER A 594 24.84 -30.15 -3.26
C SER A 594 24.46 -28.73 -2.84
N TRP A 595 24.79 -28.36 -1.60
CA TRP A 595 24.52 -27.04 -1.03
C TRP A 595 25.80 -26.45 -0.45
N GLN A 596 26.03 -25.18 -0.75
CA GLN A 596 27.17 -24.42 -0.23
C GLN A 596 26.65 -23.29 0.70
N ASP A 597 27.27 -23.18 1.88
CA ASP A 597 27.11 -22.00 2.73
C ASP A 597 27.93 -20.85 2.13
N ILE A 598 27.21 -19.74 1.84
CA ILE A 598 27.75 -18.54 1.22
C ILE A 598 27.56 -17.30 2.10
N THR A 599 27.28 -17.49 3.37
CA THR A 599 27.04 -16.40 4.34
C THR A 599 28.21 -15.40 4.32
N PRO A 600 27.95 -14.08 4.17
CA PRO A 600 29.01 -13.08 4.22
C PRO A 600 29.77 -13.13 5.55
N PRO A 601 31.13 -13.13 5.51
CA PRO A 601 31.94 -13.30 6.72
C PRO A 601 31.85 -12.11 7.70
N ASP A 602 31.39 -10.95 7.25
CA ASP A 602 31.17 -9.74 8.04
C ASP A 602 29.74 -9.59 8.55
N LEU A 603 28.82 -10.49 8.18
CA LEU A 603 27.47 -10.51 8.74
C LEU A 603 27.54 -11.02 10.18
N PRO A 604 27.10 -10.24 11.17
CA PRO A 604 27.08 -10.71 12.56
C PRO A 604 26.11 -11.90 12.72
N GLU A 605 26.37 -12.78 13.67
CA GLU A 605 25.58 -13.97 13.95
C GLU A 605 24.08 -13.64 14.14
N GLY A 606 23.20 -14.41 13.50
CA GLY A 606 21.76 -14.23 13.48
C GLY A 606 21.31 -13.10 12.54
N GLY A 607 20.04 -12.81 12.57
CA GLY A 607 19.39 -11.84 11.70
C GLY A 607 18.55 -12.51 10.62
N ARG A 608 17.47 -11.87 10.25
CA ARG A 608 16.52 -12.41 9.26
C ARG A 608 16.94 -12.01 7.86
N VAL A 609 17.23 -12.99 7.00
CA VAL A 609 17.32 -12.79 5.57
C VAL A 609 15.91 -12.54 5.05
N ALA A 610 15.50 -11.28 4.98
CA ALA A 610 14.13 -10.90 4.67
C ALA A 610 13.81 -11.04 3.19
N TRP A 611 14.83 -10.80 2.33
CA TRP A 611 14.64 -10.81 0.90
C TRP A 611 15.90 -11.24 0.14
N ILE A 612 15.66 -11.91 -0.98
CA ILE A 612 16.67 -12.22 -1.99
C ILE A 612 16.17 -11.70 -3.33
N ASP A 613 17.00 -10.98 -4.07
CA ASP A 613 16.76 -10.61 -5.44
C ASP A 613 17.90 -11.12 -6.33
N VAL A 614 17.59 -11.98 -7.29
CA VAL A 614 18.59 -12.46 -8.25
C VAL A 614 18.57 -11.53 -9.45
N SER A 615 19.74 -10.98 -9.79
CA SER A 615 19.86 -10.00 -10.88
C SER A 615 19.24 -10.52 -12.17
N PRO A 616 18.30 -9.77 -12.79
CA PRO A 616 17.78 -10.14 -14.11
C PRO A 616 18.79 -9.88 -15.24
N HIS A 617 19.87 -9.14 -14.96
CA HIS A 617 20.87 -8.71 -15.95
C HIS A 617 22.14 -9.56 -15.92
N ARG A 618 22.54 -10.04 -14.71
CA ARG A 618 23.86 -10.67 -14.50
C ARG A 618 23.75 -12.06 -13.91
N ARG A 619 24.37 -13.02 -14.57
CA ARG A 619 24.55 -14.38 -14.04
C ARG A 619 25.40 -14.36 -12.78
N GLY A 620 25.01 -15.16 -11.77
CA GLY A 620 25.76 -15.30 -10.53
C GLY A 620 25.69 -14.10 -9.60
N SER A 621 24.90 -13.08 -9.99
CA SER A 621 24.68 -11.88 -9.19
C SER A 621 23.37 -11.97 -8.42
N ALA A 622 23.43 -11.65 -7.12
CA ALA A 622 22.27 -11.61 -6.24
C ALA A 622 22.44 -10.56 -5.16
N TYR A 623 21.31 -10.05 -4.67
CA TYR A 623 21.21 -9.09 -3.59
C TYR A 623 20.44 -9.71 -2.44
N TYR A 624 20.88 -9.46 -1.20
CA TYR A 624 20.25 -9.94 0.02
C TYR A 624 19.96 -8.76 0.94
N ALA A 625 18.73 -8.62 1.41
CA ALA A 625 18.37 -7.70 2.48
C ALA A 625 18.23 -8.47 3.80
N VAL A 626 18.92 -7.99 4.82
CA VAL A 626 18.92 -8.61 6.15
C VAL A 626 18.55 -7.56 7.19
N TYR A 627 17.68 -7.90 8.14
CA TYR A 627 17.45 -7.05 9.29
C TYR A 627 17.69 -7.80 10.62
N ARG A 628 18.18 -7.05 11.60
CA ARG A 628 18.59 -7.54 12.89
C ARG A 628 17.98 -6.76 14.06
N TYR A 629 17.02 -5.87 13.80
CA TYR A 629 16.49 -4.99 14.85
C TYR A 629 15.86 -5.75 16.01
N LEU A 630 15.26 -6.94 15.78
CA LEU A 630 14.78 -7.83 16.86
C LEU A 630 15.90 -8.38 17.75
N LEU A 631 17.15 -8.20 17.35
CA LEU A 631 18.35 -8.49 18.14
C LEU A 631 18.98 -7.21 18.74
N GLY A 632 18.31 -6.06 18.59
CA GLY A 632 18.77 -4.75 19.05
C GLY A 632 19.81 -4.08 18.15
N ASP A 633 20.00 -4.59 16.92
CA ASP A 633 20.89 -4.02 15.91
C ASP A 633 20.08 -3.41 14.79
N TYR A 634 20.09 -2.09 14.68
CA TYR A 634 19.28 -1.31 13.74
C TYR A 634 20.01 -0.98 12.44
N ALA A 635 21.25 -1.43 12.25
CA ALA A 635 22.03 -1.08 11.06
C ALA A 635 21.40 -1.62 9.77
N PRO A 636 21.32 -0.79 8.70
CA PRO A 636 20.88 -1.25 7.41
C PRO A 636 21.85 -2.27 6.82
N SER A 637 21.35 -3.35 6.24
CA SER A 637 22.19 -4.44 5.72
C SER A 637 21.66 -4.96 4.40
N ILE A 638 22.26 -4.49 3.29
CA ILE A 638 22.09 -5.04 1.94
C ILE A 638 23.45 -5.54 1.48
N TYR A 639 23.50 -6.80 1.07
CA TYR A 639 24.67 -7.46 0.52
C TYR A 639 24.48 -7.77 -0.97
N ARG A 640 25.56 -7.67 -1.75
CA ARG A 640 25.61 -8.08 -3.15
C ARG A 640 26.76 -9.03 -3.39
N THR A 641 26.49 -10.07 -4.17
CA THR A 641 27.51 -10.93 -4.80
C THR A 641 27.40 -10.84 -6.32
N ASP A 642 28.49 -11.07 -7.03
CA ASP A 642 28.53 -11.17 -8.49
C ASP A 642 29.17 -12.50 -8.96
N ASP A 643 29.44 -13.43 -8.03
CA ASP A 643 30.20 -14.66 -8.25
C ASP A 643 29.62 -15.88 -7.51
N TYR A 644 28.29 -15.97 -7.44
CA TYR A 644 27.58 -17.06 -6.75
C TYR A 644 27.87 -17.14 -5.25
N GLY A 645 28.13 -16.00 -4.60
CA GLY A 645 28.36 -15.92 -3.16
C GLY A 645 29.79 -16.20 -2.71
N GLN A 646 30.78 -16.30 -3.63
CA GLN A 646 32.18 -16.46 -3.26
C GLN A 646 32.75 -15.18 -2.62
N THR A 647 32.30 -14.03 -3.09
CA THR A 647 32.62 -12.71 -2.50
C THR A 647 31.36 -11.86 -2.32
N TRP A 648 31.40 -10.98 -1.33
CA TRP A 648 30.31 -10.10 -1.00
C TRP A 648 30.73 -8.64 -0.86
N SER A 649 29.85 -7.74 -1.25
CA SER A 649 29.95 -6.30 -1.01
C SER A 649 28.73 -5.85 -0.23
N ARG A 650 28.93 -5.15 0.89
CA ARG A 650 27.86 -4.50 1.62
C ARG A 650 27.53 -3.16 0.96
N LEU A 651 26.26 -2.97 0.58
CA LEU A 651 25.76 -1.79 -0.16
C LEU A 651 25.23 -0.69 0.77
N THR A 652 25.25 -0.91 2.07
CA THR A 652 24.72 0.04 3.07
C THR A 652 25.79 0.28 4.13
N SER A 653 26.27 1.53 4.21
CA SER A 653 27.28 1.95 5.19
C SER A 653 26.69 2.80 6.33
N GLY A 654 25.43 3.23 6.19
CA GLY A 654 24.77 4.15 7.13
C GLY A 654 25.07 5.63 6.87
N ASP A 655 25.95 5.93 5.90
CA ASP A 655 26.31 7.28 5.47
C ASP A 655 26.25 7.47 3.95
N ASN A 656 25.84 6.44 3.21
CA ASN A 656 25.66 6.50 1.75
C ASN A 656 24.20 6.70 1.32
N GLY A 657 23.39 7.32 2.17
CA GLY A 657 22.02 7.75 1.87
C GLY A 657 20.94 7.05 2.71
N ILE A 658 21.07 5.75 3.03
CA ILE A 658 20.21 5.09 4.03
C ILE A 658 20.80 5.37 5.41
N PRO A 659 20.03 5.95 6.36
CA PRO A 659 20.54 6.26 7.71
C PRO A 659 21.01 5.03 8.47
N ALA A 660 21.99 5.23 9.37
CA ALA A 660 22.68 4.15 10.10
C ALA A 660 21.78 3.30 11.03
N ASP A 661 20.60 3.80 11.37
CA ASP A 661 19.62 3.16 12.25
C ASP A 661 18.29 2.81 11.54
N TRP A 662 18.32 2.68 10.20
CA TRP A 662 17.16 2.31 9.38
C TRP A 662 17.29 0.89 8.84
N PRO A 663 16.80 -0.14 9.52
CA PRO A 663 16.86 -1.53 9.06
C PRO A 663 16.26 -1.71 7.68
N THR A 664 16.93 -2.50 6.83
CA THR A 664 16.46 -2.80 5.46
C THR A 664 15.64 -4.08 5.46
N ARG A 665 14.55 -4.09 4.68
CA ARG A 665 13.61 -5.22 4.56
C ARG A 665 13.64 -5.87 3.19
N VAL A 666 13.78 -5.09 2.13
CA VAL A 666 13.72 -5.56 0.74
C VAL A 666 14.69 -4.77 -0.13
N VAL A 667 15.24 -5.44 -1.14
CA VAL A 667 16.01 -4.84 -2.22
C VAL A 667 15.54 -5.43 -3.55
N ARG A 668 15.46 -4.60 -4.61
CA ARG A 668 15.06 -5.02 -5.95
C ARG A 668 15.90 -4.34 -7.00
N GLU A 669 16.47 -5.09 -7.95
CA GLU A 669 17.05 -4.54 -9.18
C GLU A 669 15.96 -4.37 -10.24
N ASP A 670 15.96 -3.21 -10.91
CA ASP A 670 15.01 -2.92 -11.98
C ASP A 670 15.26 -3.83 -13.18
N PRO A 671 14.23 -4.54 -13.69
CA PRO A 671 14.44 -5.49 -14.81
C PRO A 671 14.69 -4.82 -16.16
N ASP A 672 14.37 -3.51 -16.31
CA ASP A 672 14.55 -2.75 -17.54
C ASP A 672 15.80 -1.85 -17.52
N ARG A 673 16.41 -1.63 -16.33
CA ARG A 673 17.61 -0.80 -16.19
C ARG A 673 18.61 -1.41 -15.22
N GLU A 674 19.71 -1.97 -15.74
CA GLU A 674 20.80 -2.52 -14.93
C GLU A 674 21.37 -1.47 -13.97
N GLY A 675 21.56 -1.85 -12.70
CA GLY A 675 22.12 -1.01 -11.65
C GLY A 675 21.19 0.05 -11.08
N LEU A 676 19.94 0.12 -11.54
CA LEU A 676 18.87 0.84 -10.86
C LEU A 676 18.28 -0.08 -9.78
N LEU A 677 18.41 0.33 -8.51
CA LEU A 677 17.96 -0.47 -7.37
C LEU A 677 16.92 0.31 -6.56
N TYR A 678 16.00 -0.43 -5.98
CA TYR A 678 15.05 0.04 -4.98
C TYR A 678 15.30 -0.68 -3.67
N ALA A 679 15.26 0.03 -2.54
CA ALA A 679 15.42 -0.55 -1.21
C ALA A 679 14.31 -0.09 -0.28
N GLY A 680 13.57 -1.05 0.29
CA GLY A 680 12.60 -0.80 1.35
C GLY A 680 13.24 -0.96 2.72
N THR A 681 12.96 0.00 3.59
CA THR A 681 13.42 0.03 4.97
C THR A 681 12.26 0.01 5.96
N GLU A 682 12.56 0.01 7.25
CA GLU A 682 11.59 0.18 8.33
C GLU A 682 10.86 1.53 8.28
N PHE A 683 11.45 2.55 7.64
CA PHE A 683 10.94 3.93 7.68
C PHE A 683 10.82 4.58 6.31
N GLY A 684 10.76 3.81 5.23
CA GLY A 684 10.52 4.33 3.89
C GLY A 684 11.28 3.63 2.78
N LEU A 685 11.20 4.20 1.59
CA LEU A 685 11.73 3.68 0.34
C LEU A 685 12.91 4.52 -0.15
N PHE A 686 13.92 3.85 -0.71
CA PHE A 686 15.11 4.46 -1.31
C PHE A 686 15.33 3.96 -2.73
N ILE A 687 16.02 4.78 -3.55
CA ILE A 687 16.42 4.47 -4.92
C ILE A 687 17.92 4.67 -5.08
N SER A 688 18.57 3.85 -5.90
CA SER A 688 19.97 3.98 -6.27
C SER A 688 20.12 3.86 -7.78
N PHE A 689 20.91 4.75 -8.40
CA PHE A 689 21.23 4.75 -9.82
C PHE A 689 22.64 4.24 -10.13
N ASN A 690 23.34 3.71 -9.13
CA ASN A 690 24.73 3.26 -9.24
C ASN A 690 24.97 1.92 -8.51
N ASN A 691 24.01 1.01 -8.64
CA ASN A 691 24.16 -0.36 -8.15
C ASN A 691 24.38 -0.43 -6.62
N GLY A 692 23.69 0.45 -5.86
CA GLY A 692 23.74 0.52 -4.41
C GLY A 692 24.94 1.30 -3.83
N GLY A 693 25.73 1.97 -4.67
CA GLY A 693 26.84 2.81 -4.20
C GLY A 693 26.37 4.02 -3.38
N ASN A 694 25.26 4.62 -3.81
CA ASN A 694 24.57 5.71 -3.10
C ASN A 694 23.05 5.51 -3.17
N TRP A 695 22.36 5.97 -2.14
CA TRP A 695 20.92 5.87 -2.02
C TRP A 695 20.27 7.23 -1.82
N GLN A 696 19.07 7.43 -2.37
CA GLN A 696 18.28 8.64 -2.21
C GLN A 696 16.87 8.29 -1.73
N PRO A 697 16.22 9.09 -0.85
CA PRO A 697 14.83 8.89 -0.48
C PRO A 697 13.90 8.88 -1.71
N PHE A 698 12.98 7.93 -1.76
CA PHE A 698 12.05 7.78 -2.88
C PHE A 698 10.63 7.42 -2.41
N HIS A 699 10.28 7.74 -1.18
CA HIS A 699 8.93 7.50 -0.65
C HIS A 699 7.88 8.49 -1.18
N LEU A 700 8.27 9.62 -1.80
CA LEU A 700 7.39 10.61 -2.44
C LEU A 700 6.22 11.00 -1.52
N ASN A 701 4.98 10.64 -1.90
CA ASN A 701 3.75 10.88 -1.14
C ASN A 701 3.34 9.74 -0.19
N ILE A 702 4.16 8.67 -0.05
CA ILE A 702 3.96 7.65 0.97
C ILE A 702 4.63 8.13 2.26
N GLY A 703 3.97 7.97 3.40
CA GLY A 703 4.54 8.29 4.71
C GLY A 703 5.77 7.43 5.07
N ASN A 704 6.47 7.79 6.13
CA ASN A 704 7.63 7.05 6.66
C ASN A 704 7.18 5.75 7.36
N ILE A 705 6.99 4.71 6.60
CA ILE A 705 6.42 3.43 7.00
C ILE A 705 7.27 2.26 6.51
N PRO A 706 7.14 1.06 7.11
CA PRO A 706 7.87 -0.11 6.65
C PRO A 706 7.43 -0.55 5.26
N ILE A 707 8.41 -0.78 4.39
CA ILE A 707 8.24 -1.32 3.04
C ILE A 707 8.63 -2.80 3.06
N ASN A 708 7.65 -3.69 2.90
CA ASN A 708 7.85 -5.13 3.04
C ASN A 708 8.22 -5.83 1.74
N ASP A 709 7.67 -5.37 0.60
CA ASP A 709 7.96 -5.95 -0.72
C ASP A 709 7.91 -4.87 -1.81
N ILE A 710 8.70 -5.09 -2.85
CA ILE A 710 8.81 -4.26 -4.04
C ILE A 710 8.79 -5.16 -5.26
N GLN A 711 7.90 -4.88 -6.23
CA GLN A 711 7.82 -5.58 -7.50
C GLN A 711 7.86 -4.57 -8.65
N VAL A 712 8.50 -4.94 -9.76
CA VAL A 712 8.45 -4.16 -11.00
C VAL A 712 7.72 -4.98 -12.06
N LYS A 713 6.64 -4.42 -12.62
CA LYS A 713 5.83 -5.08 -13.64
C LYS A 713 5.35 -4.09 -14.69
N ASN A 714 5.62 -4.39 -15.96
CA ASN A 714 5.20 -3.53 -17.09
C ASN A 714 5.65 -2.06 -16.92
N LYS A 715 6.83 -1.86 -16.31
CA LYS A 715 7.38 -0.55 -15.94
C LYS A 715 6.54 0.20 -14.88
N ASP A 716 5.80 -0.49 -14.05
CA ASP A 716 5.19 0.04 -12.84
C ASP A 716 5.95 -0.48 -11.62
N LEU A 717 6.13 0.36 -10.60
CA LEU A 717 6.71 -0.03 -9.31
C LEU A 717 5.58 -0.27 -8.31
N VAL A 718 5.42 -1.53 -7.89
CA VAL A 718 4.37 -1.96 -6.96
C VAL A 718 5.00 -2.17 -5.58
N ILE A 719 4.40 -1.58 -4.55
CA ILE A 719 4.96 -1.55 -3.20
C ILE A 719 3.95 -2.10 -2.20
N ALA A 720 4.38 -3.09 -1.39
CA ALA A 720 3.66 -3.54 -0.21
C ALA A 720 4.15 -2.82 1.03
N THR A 721 3.24 -2.31 1.84
CA THR A 721 3.55 -1.59 3.06
C THR A 721 2.99 -2.30 4.28
N GLN A 722 3.60 -2.04 5.43
CA GLN A 722 3.04 -2.45 6.70
C GLN A 722 2.25 -1.27 7.30
N GLY A 723 0.91 -1.30 7.13
CA GLY A 723 0.02 -0.30 7.71
C GLY A 723 -0.50 0.80 6.75
N ARG A 724 -0.23 0.71 5.43
CA ARG A 724 -0.73 1.65 4.42
C ARG A 724 -1.14 0.96 3.11
N ALA A 725 -1.45 -0.35 3.15
CA ALA A 725 -1.90 -1.12 1.99
C ALA A 725 -0.88 -1.19 0.84
N ILE A 726 -1.33 -1.26 -0.42
CA ILE A 726 -0.52 -1.41 -1.62
C ILE A 726 -0.56 -0.13 -2.45
N TRP A 727 0.61 0.25 -2.98
CA TRP A 727 0.79 1.44 -3.81
C TRP A 727 1.46 1.10 -5.14
N ILE A 728 1.17 1.88 -6.18
CA ILE A 728 1.81 1.75 -7.48
C ILE A 728 2.32 3.12 -7.94
N LEU A 729 3.60 3.20 -8.32
CA LEU A 729 4.11 4.28 -9.16
C LEU A 729 3.95 3.85 -10.61
N ASP A 730 2.94 4.40 -11.26
CA ASP A 730 2.62 4.06 -12.64
C ASP A 730 3.69 4.64 -13.59
N ASN A 731 4.26 3.80 -14.44
CA ASN A 731 5.21 4.12 -15.50
C ASN A 731 6.57 4.67 -15.07
N LEU A 732 7.55 3.78 -14.94
CA LEU A 732 8.96 4.09 -14.63
C LEU A 732 9.79 4.55 -15.85
N SER A 733 9.19 4.70 -17.05
CA SER A 733 9.94 4.97 -18.28
C SER A 733 10.83 6.20 -18.19
N ALA A 734 10.41 7.23 -17.46
CA ALA A 734 11.23 8.41 -17.21
C ALA A 734 12.48 8.06 -16.38
N LEU A 735 12.34 7.25 -15.30
CA LEU A 735 13.47 6.83 -14.47
C LEU A 735 14.49 6.00 -15.27
N HIS A 736 14.02 5.20 -16.22
CA HIS A 736 14.90 4.42 -17.09
C HIS A 736 15.73 5.28 -18.04
N GLN A 737 15.30 6.51 -18.33
CA GLN A 737 15.92 7.42 -19.30
C GLN A 737 16.75 8.54 -18.65
N ILE A 738 16.78 8.64 -17.31
CA ILE A 738 17.59 9.65 -16.63
C ILE A 738 19.08 9.36 -16.88
N THR A 739 19.79 10.33 -17.49
CA THR A 739 21.24 10.31 -17.73
C THR A 739 21.84 11.63 -17.23
N ALA A 740 23.17 11.72 -17.22
CA ALA A 740 23.86 12.95 -16.83
C ALA A 740 23.48 14.14 -17.74
N GLU A 741 23.24 13.90 -19.03
CA GLU A 741 22.80 14.92 -19.98
C GLU A 741 21.37 15.41 -19.64
N VAL A 742 20.47 14.49 -19.29
CA VAL A 742 19.09 14.83 -18.91
C VAL A 742 19.07 15.68 -17.64
N THR A 743 19.95 15.40 -16.67
CA THR A 743 19.97 16.11 -15.39
C THR A 743 20.40 17.59 -15.50
N VAL A 744 21.02 17.99 -16.61
CA VAL A 744 21.46 19.38 -16.87
C VAL A 744 20.70 20.05 -18.02
N ALA A 745 19.68 19.39 -18.57
CA ALA A 745 18.89 19.93 -19.68
C ALA A 745 17.97 21.08 -19.23
N GLU A 746 17.75 22.08 -20.09
CA GLU A 746 16.78 23.17 -19.85
C GLU A 746 15.33 22.69 -19.92
N SER A 747 15.07 21.61 -20.64
CA SER A 747 13.83 20.84 -20.65
C SER A 747 14.13 19.47 -21.26
N HIS A 748 13.34 18.44 -20.90
CA HIS A 748 13.49 17.14 -21.50
C HIS A 748 12.14 16.44 -21.71
N LEU A 749 11.93 15.91 -22.93
CA LEU A 749 10.80 15.05 -23.26
C LEU A 749 11.24 13.60 -23.22
N PHE A 750 10.74 12.83 -22.27
CA PHE A 750 11.00 11.39 -22.20
C PHE A 750 10.27 10.65 -23.33
N ALA A 751 10.88 9.60 -23.85
CA ALA A 751 10.19 8.70 -24.77
C ALA A 751 9.03 7.99 -24.01
N PRO A 752 7.77 8.18 -24.44
CA PRO A 752 6.64 7.57 -23.75
C PRO A 752 6.69 6.04 -23.84
N ARG A 753 6.17 5.35 -22.82
CA ARG A 753 5.82 3.93 -22.96
C ARG A 753 4.63 3.80 -23.91
N ASP A 754 4.53 2.66 -24.62
CA ASP A 754 3.35 2.34 -25.41
C ASP A 754 2.10 2.33 -24.51
N GLY A 755 1.02 2.95 -24.99
CA GLY A 755 -0.25 3.04 -24.28
C GLY A 755 -1.36 2.34 -25.04
N TYR A 756 -2.48 2.10 -24.37
CA TYR A 756 -3.60 1.37 -24.95
C TYR A 756 -4.77 2.30 -25.32
N ARG A 757 -5.41 2.04 -26.47
CA ARG A 757 -6.74 2.57 -26.73
C ARG A 757 -7.73 1.72 -25.94
N THR A 758 -8.28 2.28 -24.86
CA THR A 758 -9.21 1.59 -23.97
C THR A 758 -10.23 2.57 -23.38
N SER A 759 -11.42 2.06 -23.08
CA SER A 759 -12.48 2.82 -22.41
C SER A 759 -12.49 2.62 -20.88
N THR A 760 -11.71 1.66 -20.36
CA THR A 760 -11.63 1.32 -18.93
C THR A 760 -10.28 1.70 -18.40
N ALA A 761 -10.23 2.49 -17.32
CA ALA A 761 -9.00 2.98 -16.71
C ALA A 761 -8.04 3.63 -17.74
N ALA A 762 -8.57 4.40 -18.68
CA ALA A 762 -7.81 5.01 -19.77
C ALA A 762 -6.70 5.96 -19.25
N HIS A 763 -6.91 6.57 -18.10
CA HIS A 763 -5.92 7.44 -17.44
C HIS A 763 -4.70 6.67 -16.87
N LEU A 764 -4.80 5.35 -16.66
CA LEU A 764 -3.69 4.48 -16.22
C LEU A 764 -3.06 3.73 -17.39
N LEU A 765 -3.88 3.27 -18.33
CA LEU A 765 -3.46 2.39 -19.42
C LEU A 765 -3.16 3.15 -20.72
N GLY A 766 -3.60 4.41 -20.84
CA GLY A 766 -3.32 5.27 -21.98
C GLY A 766 -1.86 5.72 -22.06
N PRO A 767 -1.46 6.37 -23.17
CA PRO A 767 -0.11 6.90 -23.32
C PRO A 767 0.19 8.00 -22.30
N ASN A 768 1.19 7.78 -21.45
CA ASN A 768 1.72 8.77 -20.52
C ASN A 768 2.83 9.55 -21.21
N ILE A 769 2.69 10.86 -21.29
CA ILE A 769 3.67 11.78 -21.86
C ILE A 769 4.35 12.50 -20.71
N ASP A 770 5.60 12.10 -20.45
CA ASP A 770 6.41 12.60 -19.34
C ASP A 770 7.44 13.58 -19.83
N TYR A 771 7.59 14.71 -19.13
CA TYR A 771 8.60 15.73 -19.44
C TYR A 771 9.13 16.37 -18.14
N TYR A 772 10.35 16.86 -18.21
CA TYR A 772 11.06 17.53 -17.12
C TYR A 772 11.27 19.01 -17.42
N LEU A 773 11.03 19.84 -16.42
CA LEU A 773 11.34 21.27 -16.41
C LEU A 773 12.20 21.58 -15.17
N PRO A 774 13.43 22.14 -15.30
CA PRO A 774 14.29 22.38 -14.14
C PRO A 774 13.74 23.49 -13.21
N THR A 775 12.91 24.38 -13.75
CA THR A 775 12.27 25.49 -13.05
C THR A 775 10.86 25.70 -13.58
N PRO A 776 9.94 26.24 -12.77
CA PRO A 776 8.61 26.60 -13.27
C PRO A 776 8.75 27.60 -14.42
N THR A 777 8.01 27.39 -15.50
CA THR A 777 7.99 28.32 -16.64
C THR A 777 6.71 29.14 -16.66
N SER A 778 6.85 30.47 -16.89
CA SER A 778 5.71 31.35 -17.15
C SER A 778 5.31 31.36 -18.63
N GLY A 779 6.14 30.80 -19.51
CA GLY A 779 5.86 30.60 -20.92
C GLY A 779 4.89 29.46 -21.18
N ALA A 780 4.24 29.47 -22.34
CA ALA A 780 3.39 28.36 -22.72
C ALA A 780 4.23 27.09 -22.97
N VAL A 781 3.82 25.99 -22.36
CA VAL A 781 4.25 24.63 -22.70
C VAL A 781 3.21 24.03 -23.62
N THR A 782 3.63 23.49 -24.77
CA THR A 782 2.73 22.86 -25.73
C THR A 782 3.17 21.42 -25.98
N LEU A 783 2.20 20.50 -26.00
CA LEU A 783 2.35 19.13 -26.42
C LEU A 783 1.46 18.88 -27.65
N ASP A 784 2.08 18.69 -28.81
CA ASP A 784 1.40 18.30 -30.04
C ASP A 784 1.50 16.80 -30.25
N ILE A 785 0.36 16.15 -30.40
CA ILE A 785 0.29 14.76 -30.83
C ILE A 785 0.22 14.73 -32.35
N LEU A 786 1.14 13.97 -32.94
CA LEU A 786 1.28 13.87 -34.38
C LEU A 786 1.07 12.42 -34.83
N ASP A 787 0.54 12.25 -36.02
CA ASP A 787 0.51 10.95 -36.70
C ASP A 787 1.91 10.55 -37.22
N GLN A 788 2.03 9.37 -37.77
CA GLN A 788 3.29 8.85 -38.32
C GLN A 788 3.87 9.75 -39.44
N ALA A 789 3.04 10.48 -40.19
CA ALA A 789 3.45 11.37 -41.26
C ALA A 789 3.82 12.78 -40.76
N GLY A 790 3.63 13.08 -39.48
CA GLY A 790 3.87 14.39 -38.88
C GLY A 790 2.66 15.32 -38.91
N GLY A 791 1.49 14.84 -39.33
CA GLY A 791 0.24 15.57 -39.26
C GLY A 791 -0.27 15.71 -37.83
N THR A 792 -0.77 16.90 -37.44
CA THR A 792 -1.28 17.15 -36.10
C THR A 792 -2.59 16.41 -35.87
N VAL A 793 -2.60 15.51 -34.91
CA VAL A 793 -3.77 14.77 -34.43
C VAL A 793 -4.51 15.56 -33.34
N ASN A 794 -3.75 16.13 -32.38
CA ASN A 794 -4.28 16.99 -31.33
C ASN A 794 -3.17 17.90 -30.79
N SER A 795 -3.55 18.96 -30.07
CA SER A 795 -2.64 19.90 -29.46
C SER A 795 -3.14 20.36 -28.09
N TYR A 796 -2.26 20.35 -27.12
CA TYR A 796 -2.53 20.73 -25.73
C TYR A 796 -1.54 21.81 -25.29
N SER A 797 -2.04 22.82 -24.57
CA SER A 797 -1.20 23.93 -24.14
C SER A 797 -1.54 24.37 -22.72
N SER A 798 -0.52 24.67 -21.92
CA SER A 798 -0.69 25.21 -20.58
C SER A 798 -1.36 26.60 -20.55
N ALA A 799 -1.35 27.33 -21.70
CA ALA A 799 -2.04 28.61 -21.84
C ALA A 799 -3.55 28.46 -22.10
N GLN A 800 -4.05 27.28 -22.38
CA GLN A 800 -5.46 27.02 -22.63
C GLN A 800 -6.04 26.22 -21.44
N PRO A 801 -7.25 26.58 -20.94
CA PRO A 801 -7.90 25.76 -19.95
C PRO A 801 -8.15 24.36 -20.54
N PRO A 802 -8.14 23.29 -19.70
CA PRO A 802 -8.49 21.96 -20.15
C PRO A 802 -9.83 22.00 -20.90
N ARG A 803 -9.89 21.49 -22.11
CA ARG A 803 -11.15 21.39 -22.86
C ARG A 803 -12.11 20.53 -22.06
N GLY A 804 -13.06 21.17 -21.39
CA GLY A 804 -14.11 20.45 -20.66
C GLY A 804 -14.80 19.51 -21.64
N GLY A 805 -14.90 18.24 -21.26
CA GLY A 805 -15.59 17.23 -22.07
C GLY A 805 -16.96 17.76 -22.49
N GLY A 806 -17.18 17.81 -23.80
CA GLY A 806 -18.34 18.46 -24.43
C GLY A 806 -19.64 18.08 -23.73
N ARG A 807 -20.48 19.07 -23.47
CA ARG A 807 -21.86 18.90 -23.03
C ARG A 807 -22.67 18.21 -24.13
N GLY A 808 -22.40 16.93 -24.35
CA GLY A 808 -23.33 16.04 -25.03
C GLY A 808 -24.44 15.67 -24.07
N GLY A 809 -25.58 16.36 -24.15
CA GLY A 809 -26.77 15.97 -23.43
C GLY A 809 -27.24 14.59 -23.92
N GLY A 810 -26.98 13.53 -23.15
CA GLY A 810 -27.41 12.15 -23.39
C GLY A 810 -27.52 11.41 -22.06
N PHE A 811 -28.66 10.83 -21.82
CA PHE A 811 -28.98 10.00 -20.66
C PHE A 811 -27.90 8.95 -20.42
N GLY A 812 -27.27 8.96 -19.22
CA GLY A 812 -26.56 7.79 -18.68
C GLY A 812 -25.06 7.89 -18.58
N ARG A 813 -24.46 8.94 -17.97
CA ARG A 813 -23.14 8.86 -17.37
C ARG A 813 -23.27 8.76 -15.84
N ARG A 814 -23.39 7.53 -15.34
CA ARG A 814 -22.91 7.11 -14.02
C ARG A 814 -21.57 6.38 -14.25
N GLY A 815 -20.50 7.11 -14.20
CA GLY A 815 -19.13 6.63 -14.27
C GLY A 815 -18.22 7.84 -14.28
N GLY A 816 -17.31 7.96 -13.34
CA GLY A 816 -16.30 9.01 -13.26
C GLY A 816 -15.51 9.05 -14.58
N GLY A 817 -15.68 10.09 -15.36
CA GLY A 817 -14.89 10.29 -16.56
C GLY A 817 -13.47 10.66 -16.17
N ALA A 818 -12.47 10.09 -16.87
CA ALA A 818 -11.08 10.50 -16.73
C ALA A 818 -10.95 12.03 -16.85
N PRO A 819 -10.09 12.66 -16.05
CA PRO A 819 -9.82 14.08 -16.19
C PRO A 819 -9.33 14.39 -17.61
N ALA A 820 -9.71 15.54 -18.12
CA ALA A 820 -9.25 15.98 -19.45
C ALA A 820 -7.72 16.16 -19.44
N PRO A 821 -7.01 15.77 -20.53
CA PRO A 821 -5.57 15.97 -20.62
C PRO A 821 -5.18 17.43 -20.31
N SER A 822 -4.23 17.63 -19.42
CA SER A 822 -3.76 18.97 -19.03
C SER A 822 -2.24 19.02 -19.07
N VAL A 823 -1.71 20.18 -19.52
CA VAL A 823 -0.26 20.44 -19.57
C VAL A 823 0.12 21.34 -18.40
N THR A 824 1.05 20.89 -17.58
CA THR A 824 1.54 21.61 -16.40
C THR A 824 2.85 22.34 -16.69
N THR A 825 3.21 23.31 -15.85
CA THR A 825 4.42 24.14 -15.99
C THR A 825 5.27 24.13 -14.70
N SER A 826 5.08 23.12 -13.86
CA SER A 826 5.76 22.99 -12.59
C SER A 826 7.24 22.63 -12.79
N ALA A 827 8.08 23.02 -11.83
CA ALA A 827 9.42 22.45 -11.76
C ALA A 827 9.34 20.94 -11.53
N GLY A 828 10.37 20.21 -11.96
CA GLY A 828 10.47 18.79 -11.80
C GLY A 828 9.75 17.98 -12.89
N PHE A 829 9.24 16.84 -12.49
CA PHE A 829 8.55 15.90 -13.35
C PHE A 829 7.11 16.36 -13.63
N ASN A 830 6.73 16.32 -14.90
CA ASN A 830 5.38 16.64 -15.35
C ASN A 830 4.85 15.50 -16.21
N ARG A 831 3.57 15.19 -16.06
CA ARG A 831 2.88 14.12 -16.80
C ARG A 831 1.58 14.60 -17.39
N MET A 832 1.38 14.32 -18.67
CA MET A 832 0.08 14.40 -19.33
C MET A 832 -0.32 13.01 -19.81
N VAL A 833 -1.52 12.57 -19.47
CA VAL A 833 -2.10 11.34 -20.03
C VAL A 833 -2.95 11.72 -21.23
N TRP A 834 -2.60 11.21 -22.42
CA TRP A 834 -3.38 11.44 -23.60
C TRP A 834 -4.59 10.49 -23.67
N ASP A 835 -5.77 11.04 -23.89
CA ASP A 835 -7.04 10.31 -23.96
C ASP A 835 -7.27 9.59 -25.30
N VAL A 836 -6.24 9.51 -26.15
CA VAL A 836 -6.22 8.84 -27.46
C VAL A 836 -7.31 9.39 -28.41
N ARG A 837 -7.52 10.73 -28.39
CA ARG A 837 -8.52 11.42 -29.23
C ARG A 837 -7.89 12.48 -30.11
N ASP A 838 -8.53 12.69 -31.29
CA ASP A 838 -8.20 13.78 -32.19
C ASP A 838 -8.85 15.11 -31.76
N THR A 839 -8.66 16.16 -32.58
CA THR A 839 -9.25 17.49 -32.33
C THR A 839 -10.79 17.51 -32.41
N GLU A 840 -11.40 16.52 -33.06
CA GLU A 840 -12.85 16.36 -33.15
C GLU A 840 -13.41 15.54 -31.98
N GLY A 841 -12.55 14.99 -31.11
CA GLY A 841 -12.93 14.16 -30.00
C GLY A 841 -13.15 12.68 -30.34
N LEU A 842 -12.80 12.26 -31.56
CA LEU A 842 -12.92 10.86 -32.00
C LEU A 842 -11.72 10.04 -31.49
N PRO A 843 -11.94 8.81 -30.96
CA PRO A 843 -10.87 7.91 -30.62
C PRO A 843 -10.06 7.51 -31.86
N VAL A 844 -8.76 7.84 -31.89
CA VAL A 844 -7.89 7.51 -33.02
C VAL A 844 -7.53 6.01 -33.02
N PRO A 845 -7.24 5.41 -34.19
CA PRO A 845 -6.94 3.99 -34.28
C PRO A 845 -5.60 3.65 -33.63
N PRO A 846 -5.40 2.39 -33.20
CA PRO A 846 -4.09 1.90 -32.82
C PRO A 846 -3.06 2.06 -33.94
N GLY A 847 -1.82 2.45 -33.60
CA GLY A 847 -0.75 2.72 -34.56
C GLY A 847 0.38 3.52 -33.95
N GLN A 848 1.36 3.92 -34.77
CA GLN A 848 2.50 4.72 -34.37
C GLN A 848 2.14 6.21 -34.40
N TYR A 849 2.50 6.91 -33.32
CA TYR A 849 2.31 8.34 -33.11
C TYR A 849 3.61 8.99 -32.65
N GLN A 850 3.61 10.32 -32.68
CA GLN A 850 4.70 11.14 -32.15
C GLN A 850 4.13 12.17 -31.19
N VAL A 851 4.91 12.55 -30.19
CA VAL A 851 4.62 13.72 -29.35
C VAL A 851 5.74 14.73 -29.49
N ARG A 852 5.40 16.00 -29.67
CA ARG A 852 6.32 17.12 -29.74
C ARG A 852 6.06 18.06 -28.55
N LEU A 853 7.06 18.17 -27.67
CA LEU A 853 7.11 19.18 -26.62
C LEU A 853 7.69 20.48 -27.18
N SER A 854 7.06 21.62 -26.91
CA SER A 854 7.60 22.94 -27.23
C SER A 854 7.61 23.82 -25.98
N VAL A 855 8.80 24.31 -25.61
CA VAL A 855 9.05 25.15 -24.44
C VAL A 855 10.10 26.21 -24.80
N GLY A 856 9.85 27.51 -24.49
CA GLY A 856 10.83 28.57 -24.66
C GLY A 856 11.32 28.79 -26.09
N GLY A 857 10.62 28.26 -27.11
CA GLY A 857 11.01 28.32 -28.52
C GLY A 857 11.79 27.12 -29.02
N GLU A 858 12.16 26.20 -28.15
CA GLU A 858 12.76 24.92 -28.50
C GLU A 858 11.70 23.82 -28.61
N SER A 859 11.98 22.76 -29.38
CA SER A 859 11.09 21.62 -29.49
C SER A 859 11.86 20.30 -29.53
N GLN A 860 11.27 19.28 -28.90
CA GLN A 860 11.75 17.90 -28.87
C GLN A 860 10.61 16.98 -29.30
N THR A 861 10.95 15.89 -30.01
CA THR A 861 9.93 14.93 -30.51
C THR A 861 10.33 13.52 -30.14
N GLN A 862 9.35 12.74 -29.65
CA GLN A 862 9.50 11.34 -29.31
C GLN A 862 8.41 10.50 -29.99
N GLN A 863 8.71 9.24 -30.30
CA GLN A 863 7.78 8.29 -30.89
C GLN A 863 7.22 7.35 -29.85
N PHE A 864 5.98 6.90 -30.04
CA PHE A 864 5.34 5.87 -29.21
C PHE A 864 4.24 5.16 -29.98
N ASN A 865 3.75 4.02 -29.48
CA ASN A 865 2.64 3.30 -30.10
C ASN A 865 1.38 3.42 -29.23
N VAL A 866 0.24 3.50 -29.92
CA VAL A 866 -1.07 3.22 -29.35
C VAL A 866 -1.42 1.79 -29.72
N LEU A 867 -1.62 0.94 -28.74
CA LEU A 867 -1.95 -0.48 -28.90
C LEU A 867 -3.45 -0.70 -28.79
N ILE A 868 -3.96 -1.77 -29.39
CA ILE A 868 -5.33 -2.23 -29.15
C ILE A 868 -5.42 -2.84 -27.73
N ASP A 869 -6.52 -2.60 -27.03
CA ASP A 869 -6.79 -3.25 -25.75
C ASP A 869 -6.87 -4.79 -25.97
N PRO A 870 -6.03 -5.61 -25.32
CA PRO A 870 -6.01 -7.06 -25.50
C PRO A 870 -7.36 -7.73 -25.23
N ARG A 871 -8.21 -7.13 -24.38
CA ARG A 871 -9.56 -7.63 -24.07
C ARG A 871 -10.52 -7.41 -25.25
N VAL A 872 -10.36 -6.29 -25.95
CA VAL A 872 -11.11 -5.96 -27.16
C VAL A 872 -10.67 -6.85 -28.32
N GLU A 873 -9.36 -7.03 -28.47
CA GLU A 873 -8.77 -7.91 -29.47
C GLU A 873 -9.19 -9.38 -29.29
N SER A 874 -9.16 -9.88 -28.05
CA SER A 874 -9.63 -11.25 -27.73
C SER A 874 -11.12 -11.46 -28.01
N GLY A 875 -11.92 -10.37 -27.98
CA GLY A 875 -13.33 -10.33 -28.42
C GLY A 875 -13.51 -10.37 -29.93
N GLY A 876 -12.44 -10.44 -30.72
CA GLY A 876 -12.47 -10.54 -32.19
C GLY A 876 -12.49 -9.21 -32.95
N VAL A 877 -12.22 -8.08 -32.28
CA VAL A 877 -12.07 -6.77 -32.92
C VAL A 877 -10.60 -6.59 -33.31
N THR A 878 -10.35 -6.17 -34.53
CA THR A 878 -8.99 -5.97 -35.07
C THR A 878 -8.63 -4.49 -35.16
N VAL A 879 -7.35 -4.18 -35.34
CA VAL A 879 -6.88 -2.82 -35.63
C VAL A 879 -7.53 -2.28 -36.91
N ALA A 880 -7.74 -3.14 -37.94
CA ALA A 880 -8.42 -2.76 -39.19
C ALA A 880 -9.88 -2.40 -38.94
N ASP A 881 -10.59 -3.10 -38.04
CA ASP A 881 -11.97 -2.76 -37.67
C ASP A 881 -12.06 -1.39 -36.96
N LEU A 882 -11.06 -1.08 -36.13
CA LEU A 882 -10.97 0.22 -35.44
C LEU A 882 -10.57 1.36 -36.39
N GLN A 883 -9.80 1.07 -37.44
CA GLN A 883 -9.53 2.04 -38.50
C GLN A 883 -10.80 2.32 -39.31
N GLU A 884 -11.55 1.27 -39.71
CA GLU A 884 -12.84 1.44 -40.40
C GLU A 884 -13.83 2.25 -39.55
N GLN A 885 -13.86 1.97 -38.23
CA GLN A 885 -14.69 2.70 -37.29
C GLN A 885 -14.33 4.20 -37.22
N TYR A 886 -13.04 4.51 -37.18
CA TYR A 886 -12.54 5.89 -37.11
C TYR A 886 -12.94 6.67 -38.37
N GLU A 887 -12.69 6.13 -39.58
CA GLU A 887 -13.03 6.76 -40.84
C GLU A 887 -14.54 6.96 -40.99
N HIS A 888 -15.35 5.94 -40.60
CA HIS A 888 -16.80 6.06 -40.59
C HIS A 888 -17.26 7.20 -39.65
N ASN A 889 -16.79 7.25 -38.44
CA ASN A 889 -17.19 8.26 -37.46
C ASN A 889 -16.71 9.67 -37.86
N LYS A 890 -15.56 9.78 -38.53
CA LYS A 890 -15.06 11.05 -39.08
C LYS A 890 -16.01 11.57 -40.19
N THR A 891 -16.47 10.68 -41.06
CA THR A 891 -17.46 11.03 -42.09
C THR A 891 -18.80 11.43 -41.46
N MET A 892 -19.23 10.71 -40.40
CA MET A 892 -20.46 11.07 -39.67
C MET A 892 -20.33 12.44 -38.99
N ASN A 893 -19.17 12.79 -38.40
CA ASN A 893 -18.92 14.13 -37.86
C ASN A 893 -19.09 15.22 -38.94
N ALA A 894 -18.49 14.99 -40.12
CA ALA A 894 -18.62 15.91 -41.23
C ALA A 894 -20.10 16.12 -41.64
N MET A 895 -20.89 15.04 -41.68
CA MET A 895 -22.32 15.13 -41.94
C MET A 895 -23.11 15.90 -40.89
N VAL A 896 -22.73 15.77 -39.61
CA VAL A 896 -23.34 16.58 -38.52
C VAL A 896 -23.05 18.06 -38.73
N VAL A 897 -21.82 18.43 -39.08
CA VAL A 897 -21.45 19.82 -39.38
C VAL A 897 -22.22 20.35 -40.56
N GLU A 898 -22.36 19.55 -41.65
CA GLU A 898 -23.13 19.95 -42.84
C GLU A 898 -24.61 20.17 -42.53
N VAL A 899 -25.25 19.25 -41.81
CA VAL A 899 -26.67 19.38 -41.48
C VAL A 899 -26.93 20.53 -40.51
N ASP A 900 -26.02 20.76 -39.54
CA ASP A 900 -26.15 21.90 -38.62
C ASP A 900 -26.02 23.25 -39.36
N ALA A 901 -25.08 23.37 -40.28
CA ALA A 901 -24.94 24.55 -41.13
C ALA A 901 -26.17 24.77 -42.05
N LEU A 902 -26.76 23.69 -42.58
CA LEU A 902 -28.00 23.76 -43.36
C LEU A 902 -29.17 24.21 -42.47
N ILE A 903 -29.28 23.70 -41.26
CA ILE A 903 -30.32 24.08 -40.30
C ILE A 903 -30.23 25.58 -39.96
N GLU A 904 -29.04 26.12 -39.71
CA GLU A 904 -28.83 27.56 -39.45
C GLU A 904 -29.36 28.40 -40.59
N ARG A 905 -29.04 28.08 -41.86
CA ARG A 905 -29.51 28.78 -43.03
C ARG A 905 -31.02 28.71 -43.20
N VAL A 906 -31.63 27.54 -42.92
CA VAL A 906 -33.07 27.32 -42.94
C VAL A 906 -33.79 28.13 -41.86
N GLN A 907 -33.24 28.18 -40.65
CA GLN A 907 -33.78 28.96 -39.54
C GLN A 907 -33.67 30.49 -39.80
N GLU A 908 -32.56 30.94 -40.37
CA GLU A 908 -32.41 32.32 -40.79
C GLU A 908 -33.53 32.71 -41.81
N ALA A 909 -33.77 31.87 -42.81
CA ALA A 909 -34.84 32.08 -43.80
C ALA A 909 -36.24 32.07 -43.16
N GLN A 910 -36.47 31.24 -42.14
CA GLN A 910 -37.72 31.25 -41.36
C GLN A 910 -37.93 32.54 -40.56
N ASN A 911 -36.85 33.21 -40.15
CA ASN A 911 -36.90 34.45 -39.39
C ASN A 911 -36.91 35.71 -40.24
N THR A 912 -36.84 35.60 -41.57
CA THR A 912 -37.04 36.75 -42.50
C THR A 912 -38.48 37.21 -42.45
N GLY A 913 -38.76 38.45 -42.67
CA GLY A 913 -40.16 38.99 -42.81
C GLY A 913 -40.90 38.51 -44.04
N ASP A 914 -40.30 37.68 -44.92
CA ASP A 914 -40.89 37.21 -46.14
C ASP A 914 -41.80 35.98 -45.96
N ALA A 915 -43.10 36.20 -45.85
CA ALA A 915 -44.09 35.13 -45.65
C ALA A 915 -44.17 34.10 -46.83
N ASN A 916 -43.63 34.43 -47.99
CA ASN A 916 -43.62 33.49 -49.13
C ASN A 916 -42.43 32.56 -49.00
N LEU A 917 -41.27 33.08 -48.64
CA LEU A 917 -40.04 32.28 -48.32
C LEU A 917 -40.31 31.39 -47.16
N GLN A 918 -40.92 31.91 -46.09
CA GLN A 918 -41.22 31.12 -44.86
C GLN A 918 -42.10 29.89 -45.18
N ARG A 919 -43.19 30.07 -46.02
CA ARG A 919 -44.02 28.91 -46.38
C ARG A 919 -43.31 27.89 -47.26
N ARG A 920 -42.35 28.30 -48.09
CA ARG A 920 -41.63 27.43 -49.02
C ARG A 920 -40.57 26.63 -48.25
N ILE A 921 -39.93 27.24 -47.24
CA ILE A 921 -38.83 26.59 -46.46
C ILE A 921 -39.35 25.73 -45.31
N ALA A 922 -40.57 25.92 -44.83
CA ALA A 922 -41.12 25.18 -43.69
C ALA A 922 -41.06 23.65 -43.85
N PRO A 923 -41.40 23.04 -45.02
CA PRO A 923 -41.25 21.58 -45.18
C PRO A 923 -39.81 21.07 -45.08
N ILE A 924 -38.82 21.89 -45.45
CA ILE A 924 -37.38 21.55 -45.30
C ILE A 924 -36.98 21.55 -43.82
N ALA A 925 -37.44 22.56 -43.07
CA ALA A 925 -37.21 22.62 -41.64
C ALA A 925 -37.79 21.40 -40.89
N GLU A 926 -39.00 20.96 -41.27
CA GLU A 926 -39.65 19.78 -40.69
C GLU A 926 -38.89 18.47 -40.97
N GLN A 927 -38.21 18.35 -42.11
CA GLN A 927 -37.39 17.19 -42.45
C GLN A 927 -36.06 17.19 -41.70
N LEU A 928 -35.51 18.38 -41.42
CA LEU A 928 -34.18 18.52 -40.77
C LEU A 928 -34.25 18.46 -39.25
N ILE A 929 -35.26 19.09 -38.64
CA ILE A 929 -35.31 19.40 -37.22
C ILE A 929 -36.45 18.63 -36.54
N THR A 930 -36.14 17.93 -35.48
CA THR A 930 -37.12 17.27 -34.61
C THR A 930 -37.94 18.33 -33.85
N ALA A 931 -39.26 18.25 -33.91
CA ALA A 931 -40.11 19.14 -33.12
C ALA A 931 -39.86 18.93 -31.61
N PRO A 932 -39.87 20.00 -30.78
CA PRO A 932 -39.57 19.90 -29.34
C PRO A 932 -40.74 19.29 -28.54
N ILE A 933 -41.32 18.23 -29.07
CA ILE A 933 -42.41 17.45 -28.45
C ILE A 933 -41.88 16.06 -28.16
N ARG A 934 -42.10 15.56 -26.95
CA ARG A 934 -41.67 14.23 -26.56
C ARG A 934 -42.25 13.17 -27.50
N TYR A 935 -41.37 12.31 -28.03
CA TYR A 935 -41.74 11.26 -29.01
C TYR A 935 -42.26 11.76 -30.37
N SER A 936 -41.89 12.95 -30.77
CA SER A 936 -42.12 13.41 -32.17
C SER A 936 -41.24 12.59 -33.14
N SER A 937 -41.62 12.63 -34.44
CA SER A 937 -40.79 12.00 -35.48
C SER A 937 -39.42 12.70 -35.55
N PRO A 938 -38.31 11.94 -35.55
CA PRO A 938 -36.98 12.52 -35.62
C PRO A 938 -36.75 13.18 -37.01
N GLY A 939 -36.15 14.36 -37.01
CA GLY A 939 -35.59 14.97 -38.20
C GLY A 939 -34.25 14.32 -38.62
N LEU A 940 -33.78 14.65 -39.82
CA LEU A 940 -32.57 14.05 -40.38
C LEU A 940 -31.33 14.25 -39.46
N ARG A 941 -31.22 15.42 -38.83
CA ARG A 941 -30.16 15.68 -37.87
C ARG A 941 -30.07 14.62 -36.75
N ASP A 942 -31.22 14.30 -36.18
CA ASP A 942 -31.28 13.32 -35.07
C ASP A 942 -31.00 11.88 -35.54
N HIS A 943 -31.39 11.54 -36.77
CA HIS A 943 -31.00 10.26 -37.36
C HIS A 943 -29.49 10.13 -37.56
N ILE A 944 -28.82 11.21 -38.04
CA ILE A 944 -27.37 11.24 -38.21
C ILE A 944 -26.67 11.15 -36.85
N THR A 945 -27.05 11.97 -35.87
CA THR A 945 -26.43 11.97 -34.54
C THR A 945 -26.70 10.69 -33.78
N TYR A 946 -27.84 10.05 -33.96
CA TYR A 946 -28.17 8.74 -33.37
C TYR A 946 -27.23 7.65 -33.91
N LEU A 947 -27.03 7.57 -35.23
CA LEU A 947 -26.14 6.59 -35.86
C LEU A 947 -24.69 6.81 -35.39
N GLN A 948 -24.23 8.07 -35.40
CA GLN A 948 -22.91 8.45 -34.87
C GLN A 948 -22.73 8.00 -33.42
N GLY A 949 -23.71 8.29 -32.56
CA GLY A 949 -23.65 7.90 -31.14
C GLY A 949 -23.58 6.38 -30.94
N MET A 950 -24.16 5.58 -31.85
CA MET A 950 -24.09 4.14 -31.79
C MET A 950 -22.74 3.59 -32.25
N THR A 951 -22.11 4.17 -33.25
CA THR A 951 -20.85 3.68 -33.82
C THR A 951 -19.59 4.24 -33.14
N ALA A 952 -19.72 5.37 -32.41
CA ALA A 952 -18.59 6.00 -31.70
C ALA A 952 -18.48 5.63 -30.21
N ARG A 953 -19.43 4.86 -29.67
CA ARG A 953 -19.57 4.69 -28.21
C ARG A 953 -18.57 3.73 -27.58
N VAL A 954 -18.22 2.66 -28.29
CA VAL A 954 -17.31 1.59 -27.82
C VAL A 954 -16.43 1.11 -28.96
N ASP A 955 -15.31 0.50 -28.66
CA ASP A 955 -14.42 -0.13 -29.63
C ASP A 955 -15.08 -1.39 -30.20
N MET A 956 -15.40 -1.37 -31.49
CA MET A 956 -16.20 -2.41 -32.12
C MET A 956 -15.95 -2.49 -33.64
N LYS A 957 -16.19 -3.67 -34.19
CA LYS A 957 -16.41 -3.82 -35.61
C LYS A 957 -17.74 -3.22 -35.98
N ILE A 958 -17.78 -2.28 -36.92
CA ILE A 958 -19.05 -1.65 -37.35
C ILE A 958 -19.94 -2.67 -38.06
N GLY A 959 -21.21 -2.73 -37.64
CA GLY A 959 -22.22 -3.54 -38.31
C GLY A 959 -22.50 -3.05 -39.73
N ARG A 960 -22.66 -3.97 -40.68
CA ARG A 960 -22.92 -3.63 -42.10
C ARG A 960 -24.19 -2.80 -42.28
N ASP A 961 -25.20 -3.00 -41.45
CA ASP A 961 -26.43 -2.19 -41.44
C ASP A 961 -26.19 -0.73 -41.08
N ALA A 962 -25.23 -0.45 -40.18
CA ALA A 962 -24.85 0.92 -39.84
C ALA A 962 -24.18 1.62 -41.03
N ILE A 963 -23.33 0.93 -41.79
CA ILE A 963 -22.69 1.42 -43.01
C ILE A 963 -23.76 1.69 -44.08
N ALA A 964 -24.66 0.74 -44.30
CA ALA A 964 -25.78 0.91 -45.26
C ALA A 964 -26.69 2.08 -44.86
N ARG A 965 -26.97 2.26 -43.56
CA ARG A 965 -27.77 3.42 -43.10
C ARG A 965 -27.04 4.73 -43.27
N HIS A 966 -25.74 4.77 -43.08
CA HIS A 966 -24.92 5.95 -43.39
C HIS A 966 -25.09 6.39 -44.86
N GLU A 967 -24.97 5.45 -45.83
CA GLU A 967 -25.15 5.73 -47.25
C GLU A 967 -26.53 6.33 -47.53
N VAL A 968 -27.59 5.78 -46.91
CA VAL A 968 -28.95 6.31 -47.07
C VAL A 968 -29.06 7.73 -46.50
N LEU A 969 -28.53 7.97 -45.28
CA LEU A 969 -28.55 9.31 -44.68
C LEU A 969 -27.75 10.34 -45.47
N ARG A 970 -26.66 9.92 -46.14
CA ARG A 970 -25.90 10.78 -47.04
C ARG A 970 -26.75 11.24 -48.22
N VAL A 971 -27.43 10.30 -48.88
CA VAL A 971 -28.35 10.61 -50.00
C VAL A 971 -29.48 11.54 -49.54
N GLU A 972 -30.11 11.25 -48.41
CA GLU A 972 -31.16 12.08 -47.81
C GLU A 972 -30.67 13.51 -47.56
N LEU A 973 -29.44 13.70 -47.00
CA LEU A 973 -28.86 15.01 -46.76
C LEU A 973 -28.59 15.78 -48.07
N ASP A 974 -28.06 15.08 -49.10
CA ASP A 974 -27.76 15.68 -50.41
C ASP A 974 -29.02 16.14 -51.11
N GLU A 975 -30.12 15.38 -51.03
CA GLU A 975 -31.42 15.73 -51.60
C GLU A 975 -32.04 16.93 -50.90
N ILE A 976 -32.10 16.93 -49.55
CA ILE A 976 -32.65 18.04 -48.78
C ILE A 976 -31.81 19.32 -48.98
N THR A 977 -30.47 19.18 -49.06
CA THR A 977 -29.57 20.30 -49.34
C THR A 977 -29.83 20.91 -50.71
N ARG A 978 -30.06 20.09 -51.75
CA ARG A 978 -30.38 20.54 -53.09
C ARG A 978 -31.71 21.31 -53.10
N ASP A 979 -32.74 20.77 -52.46
CA ASP A 979 -34.07 21.36 -52.38
C ASP A 979 -34.06 22.67 -51.58
N ALA A 980 -33.33 22.73 -50.49
CA ALA A 980 -33.12 23.95 -49.71
C ALA A 980 -32.43 25.04 -50.55
N ASN A 981 -31.36 24.70 -51.29
CA ASN A 981 -30.64 25.62 -52.14
C ASN A 981 -31.51 26.15 -53.31
N ALA A 982 -32.41 25.35 -53.85
CA ALA A 982 -33.36 25.76 -54.86
C ALA A 982 -34.38 26.79 -54.30
N ILE A 983 -34.68 26.75 -53.01
CA ILE A 983 -35.58 27.70 -52.33
C ILE A 983 -34.81 28.95 -51.89
N LEU A 984 -33.63 28.81 -51.31
CA LEU A 984 -32.84 29.91 -50.74
C LEU A 984 -32.07 30.72 -51.81
N GLY A 985 -31.93 30.20 -53.04
CA GLY A 985 -30.95 30.66 -53.98
C GLY A 985 -29.54 30.20 -53.72
N SER A 986 -28.71 30.03 -54.76
CA SER A 986 -27.30 29.71 -54.56
C SER A 986 -26.63 30.91 -53.90
N GLY A 987 -26.52 30.89 -52.55
CA GLY A 987 -25.72 31.89 -51.85
C GLY A 987 -24.27 31.74 -52.27
N ASN A 988 -23.71 32.80 -52.86
CA ASN A 988 -22.29 32.94 -53.11
C ASN A 988 -21.49 33.02 -51.79
#